data_97036be8a419ff94e28f7b13448e7272
#
_entry.id   97036be8a419ff94e28f7b13448e7272
#
_cell.length_a   1.000
_cell.length_b   1.000
_cell.length_c   1.000
_cell.angle_alpha   90.00
_cell.angle_beta   90.00
_cell.angle_gamma   90.00
#
_symmetry.space_group_name_H-M   'P 1'
#
loop_
_entity.id
_entity.type
_entity.pdbx_description
1 polymer ?
#
loop_
_entity_poly.entity_id
_entity_poly.type
_entity_poly.pdbx_seq_one_letter_code
_entity_poly.pdbx_strand_id
1 'polypeptide(L)'
;MLREGQRNGRLIHLEEIPGRSGVPAPWPEWVPGELIEALGRQGVRTPWSHQVTAACQARAGRHVIISTGTASGKSLGYLLPALAGVLEGGTALYIAPTKALAADQLAAVRGLGLTGVRAAALDGDTSRGDRDWARSYAGYLLTNPDMLHHVLLPQHRRWSGFFSRLRYVIVDECHSYKGVFGSHVGHVLRRLRRIAAHYAPDGQAPAFVLASATAGQPGTTARQLTGLDAEEIVTDGSPHGPVSFAMWEPPLTEARGEAGAPVRRTATAEAAELLAGLVREDVATLAFVRSRRGAESVALQTKRLLTEQGAAGHADRVAAYRSGYLAEDRRGVEAAVRRGQLTGLATTTALELGVNITGLDAVLIAGWPGTRASLWQQAGRAGRRGSSAVAVLIARDDPLDTYLVHHPEILRHPVEATVLDPENPYVLAPHLCAAASELPLTMADLDLFGPAARPVLDDLCRRSMLRCRPSGWYWTQRARASRLTSLRGAGAEPIRIVEEATGRLVGTVDEPSAHMLAHQGATYLHQGETYLVRSLDLDDGAALVRAGDPGYVTSARQVTDIDVIGVRQRTAWGKADVCFGDVEVTRQVTSFVRRRSDNGRSLGETPLDLPARTLCTRAMWWTISEDQAERLASAGVDLPGAAHAAEHASIGLLPLFATCDRWDIGGVSTDLHPATGRLTVFVYDGHEGGAGFAERGHDSAARWLTATRLAIASCECEAGCPSCIQSPKCGNGNMPLSKAGALALLDTLLAGAPGQGAANEAPDEAHCEKEATLAGGESEGRRTARLWGGGAEPPSSEAYPQTGPMMHTPKHNQASQELSLAQKLQHREPDLDSPGWGDDQADGGIL
;
A
#
# COMPACT_ATOMS: atom_id res chain seq x y z
N MET A 1 -20.07 27.43 5.74
CA MET A 1 -19.53 26.10 6.10
C MET A 1 -18.63 26.15 7.33
N LEU A 2 -17.37 26.63 7.30
CA LEU A 2 -16.43 26.55 8.44
C LEU A 2 -16.95 27.24 9.70
N ARG A 3 -17.48 28.48 9.61
CA ARG A 3 -18.08 29.21 10.76
C ARG A 3 -19.31 28.50 11.35
N GLU A 4 -20.07 27.80 10.53
CA GLU A 4 -21.21 27.02 10.97
C GLU A 4 -20.76 25.75 11.67
N GLY A 5 -19.76 25.05 11.10
CA GLY A 5 -19.13 23.90 11.71
C GLY A 5 -18.55 24.20 13.08
N GLN A 6 -17.91 25.37 13.23
CA GLN A 6 -17.39 25.83 14.52
C GLN A 6 -18.52 26.04 15.54
N ARG A 7 -19.62 26.68 15.11
CA ARG A 7 -20.79 26.91 15.99
C ARG A 7 -21.47 25.63 16.44
N ASN A 8 -21.47 24.63 15.56
CA ASN A 8 -22.14 23.34 15.79
C ASN A 8 -21.19 22.27 16.37
N GLY A 9 -19.95 22.62 16.73
CA GLY A 9 -18.96 21.72 17.30
C GLY A 9 -18.46 20.63 16.33
N ARG A 10 -18.70 20.78 15.02
CA ARG A 10 -18.23 19.80 14.01
C ARG A 10 -16.81 20.11 13.53
N LEU A 11 -16.40 21.38 13.50
CA LEU A 11 -15.03 21.79 13.17
C LEU A 11 -14.16 21.69 14.42
N ILE A 12 -13.32 20.68 14.48
CA ILE A 12 -12.45 20.39 15.63
C ILE A 12 -11.17 21.23 15.55
N HIS A 13 -10.57 21.31 14.35
CA HIS A 13 -9.34 22.05 14.12
C HIS A 13 -9.34 22.71 12.75
N LEU A 14 -8.72 23.88 12.65
CA LEU A 14 -8.48 24.60 11.40
C LEU A 14 -7.01 25.05 11.36
N GLU A 15 -6.30 24.61 10.36
CA GLU A 15 -4.91 24.99 10.11
C GLU A 15 -4.81 25.79 8.82
N GLU A 16 -4.21 26.98 8.92
CA GLU A 16 -3.93 27.83 7.76
C GLU A 16 -2.50 27.55 7.28
N ILE A 17 -2.39 26.88 6.14
CA ILE A 17 -1.10 26.58 5.50
C ILE A 17 -0.77 27.73 4.57
N PRO A 18 0.32 28.50 4.83
CA PRO A 18 0.66 29.64 4.01
C PRO A 18 1.09 29.22 2.59
N GLY A 19 0.77 30.08 1.64
CA GLY A 19 1.31 29.93 0.28
C GLY A 19 2.82 30.16 0.25
N ARG A 20 3.49 29.55 -0.72
CA ARG A 20 4.91 29.79 -0.96
C ARG A 20 5.16 30.16 -2.43
N SER A 21 6.20 30.98 -2.67
CA SER A 21 6.68 31.32 -4.00
C SER A 21 7.52 30.18 -4.58
N GLY A 22 7.50 30.05 -5.91
CA GLY A 22 8.36 29.08 -6.59
C GLY A 22 9.81 29.55 -6.67
N VAL A 23 10.74 28.60 -6.75
CA VAL A 23 12.19 28.83 -6.95
C VAL A 23 12.52 28.38 -8.37
N PRO A 24 12.51 29.29 -9.38
CA PRO A 24 12.86 28.95 -10.75
C PRO A 24 14.35 28.67 -10.90
N ALA A 25 14.71 27.85 -11.89
CA ALA A 25 16.11 27.59 -12.25
C ALA A 25 16.28 27.73 -13.78
N PRO A 26 17.48 28.02 -14.27
CA PRO A 26 17.74 28.09 -15.70
C PRO A 26 17.66 26.70 -16.33
N TRP A 27 17.33 26.65 -17.61
CA TRP A 27 17.42 25.41 -18.39
C TRP A 27 18.86 24.91 -18.42
N PRO A 28 19.12 23.62 -18.16
CA PRO A 28 20.45 23.05 -18.33
C PRO A 28 20.90 23.11 -19.81
N GLU A 29 22.17 23.40 -20.05
CA GLU A 29 22.74 23.53 -21.40
C GLU A 29 22.61 22.28 -22.28
N TRP A 30 22.55 21.09 -21.67
CA TRP A 30 22.40 19.81 -22.35
C TRP A 30 20.97 19.53 -22.86
N VAL A 31 19.97 20.33 -22.47
CA VAL A 31 18.60 20.13 -22.92
C VAL A 31 18.43 20.62 -24.36
N PRO A 32 17.96 19.76 -25.30
CA PRO A 32 17.77 20.16 -26.67
C PRO A 32 16.79 21.34 -26.83
N GLY A 33 17.12 22.30 -27.67
CA GLY A 33 16.28 23.48 -27.91
C GLY A 33 14.86 23.14 -28.35
N GLU A 34 14.67 22.13 -29.21
CA GLU A 34 13.37 21.63 -29.62
C GLU A 34 12.51 21.13 -28.45
N LEU A 35 13.13 20.54 -27.42
CA LEU A 35 12.42 20.10 -26.21
C LEU A 35 12.01 21.31 -25.37
N ILE A 36 12.87 22.32 -25.22
CA ILE A 36 12.55 23.56 -24.51
C ILE A 36 11.37 24.29 -25.21
N GLU A 37 11.39 24.41 -26.54
CA GLU A 37 10.30 25.01 -27.30
C GLU A 37 9.00 24.23 -27.17
N ALA A 38 9.07 22.90 -27.23
CA ALA A 38 7.89 22.04 -27.06
C ALA A 38 7.25 22.21 -25.66
N LEU A 39 8.06 22.24 -24.60
CA LEU A 39 7.60 22.51 -23.23
C LEU A 39 7.05 23.93 -23.10
N GLY A 40 7.68 24.92 -23.77
CA GLY A 40 7.21 26.29 -23.82
C GLY A 40 5.80 26.42 -24.41
N ARG A 41 5.50 25.66 -25.47
CA ARG A 41 4.13 25.59 -26.05
C ARG A 41 3.09 25.04 -25.07
N GLN A 42 3.51 24.20 -24.13
CA GLN A 42 2.66 23.69 -23.03
C GLN A 42 2.61 24.60 -21.80
N GLY A 43 3.26 25.79 -21.86
CA GLY A 43 3.25 26.78 -20.78
C GLY A 43 4.36 26.63 -19.74
N VAL A 44 5.31 25.73 -19.95
CA VAL A 44 6.50 25.60 -19.10
C VAL A 44 7.59 26.54 -19.58
N ARG A 45 7.63 27.75 -19.00
CA ARG A 45 8.60 28.79 -19.39
C ARG A 45 9.96 28.60 -18.72
N THR A 46 9.97 28.26 -17.45
CA THR A 46 11.16 28.01 -16.64
C THR A 46 10.91 26.81 -15.75
N PRO A 47 11.85 25.90 -15.60
CA PRO A 47 11.76 24.79 -14.67
C PRO A 47 11.97 25.26 -13.22
N TRP A 48 11.53 24.46 -12.25
CA TRP A 48 11.80 24.66 -10.84
C TRP A 48 13.13 24.03 -10.43
N SER A 49 13.74 24.55 -9.35
CA SER A 49 15.06 24.11 -8.87
C SER A 49 15.15 22.58 -8.67
N HIS A 50 14.19 21.94 -8.01
CA HIS A 50 14.19 20.51 -7.80
C HIS A 50 14.12 19.69 -9.09
N GLN A 51 13.42 20.20 -10.12
CA GLN A 51 13.31 19.56 -11.43
C GLN A 51 14.67 19.54 -12.15
N VAL A 52 15.36 20.68 -12.12
CA VAL A 52 16.69 20.82 -12.73
C VAL A 52 17.71 19.98 -11.98
N THR A 53 17.70 20.02 -10.64
CA THR A 53 18.62 19.21 -9.83
C THR A 53 18.45 17.72 -10.12
N ALA A 54 17.21 17.22 -10.09
CA ALA A 54 16.93 15.82 -10.43
C ALA A 54 17.37 15.43 -11.84
N ALA A 55 17.05 16.28 -12.82
CA ALA A 55 17.39 16.04 -14.22
C ALA A 55 18.91 16.00 -14.45
N CYS A 56 19.66 16.90 -13.84
CA CYS A 56 21.12 16.95 -13.95
C CYS A 56 21.78 15.73 -13.27
N GLN A 57 21.30 15.29 -12.10
CA GLN A 57 21.82 14.09 -11.45
C GLN A 57 21.57 12.84 -12.29
N ALA A 58 20.34 12.68 -12.80
CA ALA A 58 20.00 11.57 -13.69
C ALA A 58 20.82 11.59 -15.00
N ARG A 59 21.05 12.78 -15.56
CA ARG A 59 21.90 12.95 -16.77
C ARG A 59 23.35 12.55 -16.51
N ALA A 60 23.84 12.80 -15.30
CA ALA A 60 25.18 12.36 -14.86
C ALA A 60 25.27 10.84 -14.58
N GLY A 61 24.21 10.07 -14.85
CA GLY A 61 24.15 8.63 -14.63
C GLY A 61 23.88 8.20 -13.18
N ARG A 62 23.56 9.14 -12.28
CA ARG A 62 23.20 8.80 -10.90
C ARG A 62 21.77 8.33 -10.82
N HIS A 63 21.49 7.42 -9.87
CA HIS A 63 20.13 7.06 -9.50
C HIS A 63 19.55 8.17 -8.64
N VAL A 64 18.28 8.51 -8.86
CA VAL A 64 17.63 9.65 -8.20
C VAL A 64 16.26 9.24 -7.66
N ILE A 65 15.91 9.72 -6.48
CA ILE A 65 14.54 9.69 -5.98
C ILE A 65 14.04 11.12 -5.73
N ILE A 66 12.97 11.49 -6.43
CA ILE A 66 12.30 12.79 -6.30
C ILE A 66 11.12 12.60 -5.35
N SER A 67 11.22 13.16 -4.14
CA SER A 67 10.19 13.07 -3.11
C SER A 67 9.74 14.48 -2.72
N THR A 68 8.90 15.08 -3.56
CA THR A 68 8.36 16.44 -3.38
C THR A 68 6.84 16.42 -3.39
N GLY A 69 6.22 17.52 -2.96
CA GLY A 69 4.76 17.64 -2.83
C GLY A 69 3.98 17.27 -4.10
N THR A 70 2.70 17.03 -3.95
CA THR A 70 1.79 16.80 -5.08
C THR A 70 1.70 18.04 -5.95
N ALA A 71 1.59 17.88 -7.26
CA ALA A 71 1.53 18.95 -8.24
C ALA A 71 2.79 19.86 -8.32
N SER A 72 3.91 19.45 -7.71
CA SER A 72 5.20 20.16 -7.82
C SER A 72 5.83 20.06 -9.23
N GLY A 73 5.25 19.27 -10.12
CA GLY A 73 5.78 19.06 -11.47
C GLY A 73 6.98 18.11 -11.54
N LYS A 74 7.10 17.15 -10.63
CA LYS A 74 8.14 16.10 -10.58
C LYS A 74 8.46 15.49 -11.94
N SER A 75 7.44 15.38 -12.79
CA SER A 75 7.56 14.76 -14.12
C SER A 75 8.65 15.40 -14.98
N LEU A 76 8.87 16.70 -14.87
CA LEU A 76 9.92 17.38 -15.63
C LEU A 76 11.32 16.90 -15.23
N GLY A 77 11.53 16.56 -13.93
CA GLY A 77 12.80 16.05 -13.43
C GLY A 77 13.26 14.75 -14.09
N TYR A 78 12.33 13.87 -14.47
CA TYR A 78 12.65 12.63 -15.20
C TYR A 78 12.42 12.73 -16.71
N LEU A 79 11.49 13.58 -17.18
CA LEU A 79 11.23 13.73 -18.61
C LEU A 79 12.40 14.39 -19.35
N LEU A 80 13.04 15.40 -18.77
CA LEU A 80 14.17 16.09 -19.41
C LEU A 80 15.29 15.13 -19.79
N PRO A 81 15.89 14.35 -18.86
CA PRO A 81 16.99 13.45 -19.23
C PRO A 81 16.51 12.29 -20.11
N ALA A 82 15.30 11.78 -19.89
CA ALA A 82 14.78 10.65 -20.63
C ALA A 82 14.49 11.01 -22.09
N LEU A 83 13.82 12.15 -22.35
CA LEU A 83 13.51 12.59 -23.71
C LEU A 83 14.77 13.05 -24.47
N ALA A 84 15.68 13.77 -23.83
CA ALA A 84 16.97 14.10 -24.41
C ALA A 84 17.75 12.83 -24.78
N GLY A 85 17.79 11.83 -23.89
CA GLY A 85 18.43 10.55 -24.17
C GLY A 85 17.79 9.76 -25.31
N VAL A 86 16.45 9.85 -25.48
CA VAL A 86 15.73 9.24 -26.60
C VAL A 86 16.05 9.96 -27.93
N LEU A 87 16.11 11.29 -27.93
CA LEU A 87 16.52 12.09 -29.09
C LEU A 87 17.95 11.78 -29.53
N GLU A 88 18.81 11.39 -28.61
CA GLU A 88 20.19 10.92 -28.87
C GLU A 88 20.26 9.43 -29.29
N GLY A 89 19.13 8.76 -29.52
CA GLY A 89 19.08 7.36 -30.00
C GLY A 89 19.03 6.30 -28.89
N GLY A 90 18.99 6.69 -27.63
CA GLY A 90 18.75 5.80 -26.49
C GLY A 90 17.28 5.40 -26.36
N THR A 91 16.99 4.57 -25.34
CA THR A 91 15.62 4.23 -24.96
C THR A 91 15.37 4.54 -23.47
N ALA A 92 14.11 4.79 -23.13
CA ALA A 92 13.66 5.02 -21.77
C ALA A 92 12.44 4.15 -21.45
N LEU A 93 12.40 3.60 -20.25
CA LEU A 93 11.31 2.78 -19.74
C LEU A 93 10.62 3.49 -18.58
N TYR A 94 9.31 3.76 -18.73
CA TYR A 94 8.48 4.37 -17.70
C TYR A 94 7.56 3.32 -17.09
N ILE A 95 7.57 3.20 -15.77
CA ILE A 95 6.81 2.21 -15.00
C ILE A 95 5.83 2.94 -14.11
N ALA A 96 4.52 2.70 -14.33
CA ALA A 96 3.43 3.27 -13.55
C ALA A 96 2.68 2.19 -12.77
N PRO A 97 2.13 2.52 -11.59
CA PRO A 97 1.30 1.59 -10.82
C PRO A 97 -0.05 1.28 -11.48
N THR A 98 -0.54 2.19 -12.33
CA THR A 98 -1.85 2.07 -12.99
C THR A 98 -1.78 2.35 -14.48
N LYS A 99 -2.69 1.71 -15.26
CA LYS A 99 -2.85 1.97 -16.70
C LYS A 99 -3.26 3.42 -16.98
N ALA A 100 -4.06 4.02 -16.10
CA ALA A 100 -4.54 5.41 -16.27
C ALA A 100 -3.37 6.41 -16.25
N LEU A 101 -2.48 6.28 -15.26
CA LEU A 101 -1.29 7.13 -15.15
C LEU A 101 -0.36 6.96 -16.36
N ALA A 102 -0.16 5.72 -16.83
CA ALA A 102 0.63 5.48 -18.05
C ALA A 102 0.00 6.12 -19.29
N ALA A 103 -1.33 6.07 -19.42
CA ALA A 103 -2.05 6.69 -20.53
C ALA A 103 -1.96 8.23 -20.50
N ASP A 104 -2.08 8.85 -19.33
CA ASP A 104 -1.93 10.30 -19.16
C ASP A 104 -0.51 10.77 -19.50
N GLN A 105 0.51 10.04 -19.03
CA GLN A 105 1.90 10.34 -19.37
C GLN A 105 2.19 10.14 -20.84
N LEU A 106 1.62 9.10 -21.47
CA LEU A 106 1.73 8.90 -22.91
C LEU A 106 1.12 10.09 -23.70
N ALA A 107 -0.06 10.55 -23.28
CA ALA A 107 -0.71 11.70 -23.89
C ALA A 107 0.12 12.98 -23.72
N ALA A 108 0.70 13.19 -22.53
CA ALA A 108 1.58 14.33 -22.25
C ALA A 108 2.83 14.31 -23.14
N VAL A 109 3.52 13.16 -23.25
CA VAL A 109 4.72 13.02 -24.10
C VAL A 109 4.39 13.22 -25.59
N ARG A 110 3.30 12.62 -26.07
CA ARG A 110 2.84 12.80 -27.46
C ARG A 110 2.44 14.24 -27.75
N GLY A 111 1.83 14.92 -26.78
CA GLY A 111 1.42 16.33 -26.87
C GLY A 111 2.59 17.31 -27.03
N LEU A 112 3.83 16.91 -26.74
CA LEU A 112 5.03 17.71 -27.02
C LEU A 112 5.30 17.84 -28.52
N GLY A 113 4.84 16.89 -29.35
CA GLY A 113 4.99 16.94 -30.82
C GLY A 113 6.44 16.74 -31.27
N LEU A 114 7.30 16.08 -30.49
CA LEU A 114 8.70 15.81 -30.84
C LEU A 114 8.78 14.65 -31.83
N THR A 115 9.20 14.92 -33.07
CA THR A 115 9.24 13.92 -34.14
C THR A 115 10.23 12.79 -33.89
N GLY A 116 11.30 13.05 -33.13
CA GLY A 116 12.32 12.06 -32.73
C GLY A 116 11.88 11.13 -31.60
N VAL A 117 10.77 11.42 -30.89
CA VAL A 117 10.29 10.66 -29.75
C VAL A 117 9.13 9.75 -30.14
N ARG A 118 9.39 8.46 -30.28
CA ARG A 118 8.36 7.44 -30.53
C ARG A 118 7.93 6.85 -29.20
N ALA A 119 6.80 7.32 -28.66
CA ALA A 119 6.26 6.88 -27.39
C ALA A 119 5.14 5.85 -27.56
N ALA A 120 5.18 4.74 -26.80
CA ALA A 120 4.18 3.69 -26.77
C ALA A 120 3.85 3.26 -25.35
N ALA A 121 2.57 2.93 -25.10
CA ALA A 121 2.17 2.20 -23.89
C ALA A 121 2.09 0.70 -24.19
N LEU A 122 2.50 -0.11 -23.21
CA LEU A 122 2.40 -1.56 -23.24
C LEU A 122 1.69 -2.01 -21.97
N ASP A 123 0.46 -2.49 -22.13
CA ASP A 123 -0.37 -3.05 -21.06
C ASP A 123 -1.16 -4.27 -21.54
N GLY A 124 -2.05 -4.82 -20.66
CA GLY A 124 -2.85 -5.99 -21.00
C GLY A 124 -3.79 -5.81 -22.20
N ASP A 125 -4.21 -4.57 -22.47
CA ASP A 125 -5.19 -4.23 -23.52
C ASP A 125 -4.50 -3.88 -24.86
N THR A 126 -3.15 -3.79 -24.87
CA THR A 126 -2.37 -3.43 -26.07
C THR A 126 -2.50 -4.55 -27.11
N SER A 127 -2.91 -4.20 -28.35
CA SER A 127 -3.05 -5.14 -29.45
C SER A 127 -1.71 -5.79 -29.84
N ARG A 128 -1.78 -6.94 -30.52
CA ARG A 128 -0.56 -7.64 -30.98
C ARG A 128 0.26 -6.75 -31.96
N GLY A 129 -0.41 -6.06 -32.87
CA GLY A 129 0.25 -5.15 -33.81
C GLY A 129 0.95 -4.00 -33.12
N ASP A 130 0.29 -3.37 -32.14
CA ASP A 130 0.89 -2.29 -31.36
C ASP A 130 2.08 -2.77 -30.51
N ARG A 131 2.02 -4.00 -29.97
CA ARG A 131 3.16 -4.61 -29.26
C ARG A 131 4.36 -4.81 -30.17
N ASP A 132 4.13 -5.30 -31.37
CA ASP A 132 5.19 -5.52 -32.38
C ASP A 132 5.79 -4.21 -32.85
N TRP A 133 4.95 -3.19 -33.05
CA TRP A 133 5.40 -1.82 -33.35
C TRP A 133 6.21 -1.22 -32.21
N ALA A 134 5.70 -1.29 -30.97
CA ALA A 134 6.39 -0.78 -29.80
C ALA A 134 7.78 -1.42 -29.63
N ARG A 135 7.87 -2.75 -29.82
CA ARG A 135 9.13 -3.50 -29.74
C ARG A 135 10.15 -3.02 -30.76
N SER A 136 9.70 -2.70 -31.98
CA SER A 136 10.60 -2.36 -33.07
C SER A 136 11.02 -0.89 -33.07
N TYR A 137 10.14 0.01 -32.63
CA TYR A 137 10.28 1.44 -32.88
C TYR A 137 10.20 2.34 -31.65
N ALA A 138 9.66 1.89 -30.51
CA ALA A 138 9.52 2.74 -29.35
C ALA A 138 10.88 3.11 -28.76
N GLY A 139 11.13 4.43 -28.62
CA GLY A 139 12.21 4.98 -27.84
C GLY A 139 11.80 5.26 -26.39
N TYR A 140 10.53 5.61 -26.17
CA TYR A 140 9.96 5.86 -24.85
C TYR A 140 8.81 4.87 -24.62
N LEU A 141 9.04 3.87 -23.76
CA LEU A 141 8.08 2.79 -23.48
C LEU A 141 7.46 2.97 -22.11
N LEU A 142 6.12 3.06 -22.04
CA LEU A 142 5.37 3.14 -20.80
C LEU A 142 4.73 1.79 -20.50
N THR A 143 4.83 1.34 -19.27
CA THR A 143 4.30 0.03 -18.84
C THR A 143 3.98 -0.01 -17.36
N ASN A 144 3.61 -1.18 -16.84
CA ASN A 144 3.37 -1.44 -15.44
C ASN A 144 4.16 -2.67 -14.95
N PRO A 145 4.28 -2.89 -13.62
CA PRO A 145 5.02 -4.03 -13.08
C PRO A 145 4.52 -5.40 -13.56
N ASP A 146 3.20 -5.55 -13.76
CA ASP A 146 2.61 -6.81 -14.21
C ASP A 146 3.09 -7.17 -15.63
N MET A 147 3.13 -6.19 -16.54
CA MET A 147 3.65 -6.39 -17.90
C MET A 147 5.15 -6.66 -17.94
N LEU A 148 5.92 -6.02 -17.05
CA LEU A 148 7.34 -6.36 -16.88
C LEU A 148 7.49 -7.83 -16.47
N HIS A 149 6.76 -8.24 -15.43
CA HIS A 149 6.82 -9.58 -14.86
C HIS A 149 6.41 -10.70 -15.84
N HIS A 150 5.27 -10.50 -16.52
CA HIS A 150 4.66 -11.56 -17.34
C HIS A 150 5.09 -11.53 -18.82
N VAL A 151 5.54 -10.37 -19.34
CA VAL A 151 5.79 -10.20 -20.78
C VAL A 151 7.21 -9.76 -21.10
N LEU A 152 7.67 -8.60 -20.62
CA LEU A 152 8.95 -8.05 -21.07
C LEU A 152 10.13 -8.88 -20.60
N LEU A 153 10.21 -9.19 -19.30
CA LEU A 153 11.34 -9.93 -18.73
C LEU A 153 11.40 -11.37 -19.24
N PRO A 154 10.30 -12.17 -19.26
CA PRO A 154 10.36 -13.51 -19.84
C PRO A 154 10.67 -13.55 -21.34
N GLN A 155 10.36 -12.47 -22.07
CA GLN A 155 10.61 -12.34 -23.50
C GLN A 155 11.75 -11.36 -23.82
N HIS A 156 12.67 -11.12 -22.89
CA HIS A 156 13.74 -10.12 -23.00
C HIS A 156 14.57 -10.25 -24.30
N ARG A 157 14.74 -11.47 -24.81
CA ARG A 157 15.47 -11.72 -26.07
C ARG A 157 14.82 -11.02 -27.26
N ARG A 158 13.47 -10.96 -27.29
CA ARG A 158 12.72 -10.25 -28.33
C ARG A 158 12.81 -8.73 -28.17
N TRP A 159 13.14 -8.24 -26.98
CA TRP A 159 13.31 -6.84 -26.62
C TRP A 159 14.78 -6.40 -26.53
N SER A 160 15.72 -7.26 -26.98
CA SER A 160 17.16 -7.00 -26.87
C SER A 160 17.57 -5.65 -27.44
N GLY A 161 17.04 -5.27 -28.62
CA GLY A 161 17.31 -3.97 -29.23
C GLY A 161 16.78 -2.75 -28.46
N PHE A 162 15.77 -2.93 -27.60
CA PHE A 162 15.31 -1.91 -26.65
C PHE A 162 16.23 -1.87 -25.43
N PHE A 163 16.51 -3.01 -24.83
CA PHE A 163 17.35 -3.10 -23.62
C PHE A 163 18.80 -2.69 -23.88
N SER A 164 19.36 -2.96 -25.07
CA SER A 164 20.74 -2.58 -25.38
C SER A 164 20.95 -1.07 -25.49
N ARG A 165 19.89 -0.29 -25.65
CA ARG A 165 19.91 1.18 -25.70
C ARG A 165 19.27 1.84 -24.49
N LEU A 166 18.88 1.07 -23.47
CA LEU A 166 18.16 1.55 -22.30
C LEU A 166 19.06 2.43 -21.43
N ARG A 167 18.76 3.72 -21.36
CA ARG A 167 19.50 4.71 -20.57
C ARG A 167 18.79 5.10 -19.28
N TYR A 168 17.46 5.10 -19.28
CA TYR A 168 16.68 5.54 -18.12
C TYR A 168 15.55 4.56 -17.80
N VAL A 169 15.39 4.26 -16.52
CA VAL A 169 14.24 3.57 -15.96
C VAL A 169 13.54 4.51 -14.98
N ILE A 170 12.34 4.91 -15.30
CA ILE A 170 11.51 5.80 -14.49
C ILE A 170 10.50 4.96 -13.72
N VAL A 171 10.47 5.11 -12.41
CA VAL A 171 9.52 4.42 -11.52
C VAL A 171 8.65 5.49 -10.86
N ASP A 172 7.50 5.75 -11.46
CA ASP A 172 6.62 6.83 -11.01
C ASP A 172 5.66 6.36 -9.92
N GLU A 173 5.28 7.29 -9.04
CA GLU A 173 4.44 7.07 -7.87
C GLU A 173 4.92 5.87 -7.02
N CYS A 174 6.24 5.79 -6.80
CA CYS A 174 6.87 4.62 -6.18
C CYS A 174 6.41 4.36 -4.73
N HIS A 175 5.83 5.33 -4.03
CA HIS A 175 5.20 5.17 -2.73
C HIS A 175 3.96 4.26 -2.75
N SER A 176 3.39 4.01 -3.93
CA SER A 176 2.28 3.06 -4.10
C SER A 176 2.72 1.59 -4.01
N TYR A 177 4.02 1.33 -4.14
CA TYR A 177 4.60 -0.01 -4.03
C TYR A 177 4.95 -0.31 -2.58
N LYS A 178 3.97 -0.78 -1.82
CA LYS A 178 4.08 -1.11 -0.39
C LYS A 178 3.59 -2.52 -0.08
N GLY A 179 3.96 -3.05 1.10
CA GLY A 179 3.59 -4.38 1.55
C GLY A 179 4.09 -5.47 0.60
N VAL A 180 3.33 -6.54 0.46
CA VAL A 180 3.66 -7.68 -0.41
C VAL A 180 3.77 -7.26 -1.88
N PHE A 181 2.85 -6.39 -2.36
CA PHE A 181 2.93 -5.88 -3.73
C PHE A 181 4.23 -5.11 -3.99
N GLY A 182 4.64 -4.25 -3.04
CA GLY A 182 5.92 -3.53 -3.12
C GLY A 182 7.12 -4.48 -3.14
N SER A 183 7.09 -5.53 -2.34
CA SER A 183 8.13 -6.57 -2.30
C SER A 183 8.26 -7.30 -3.64
N HIS A 184 7.13 -7.67 -4.26
CA HIS A 184 7.13 -8.23 -5.61
C HIS A 184 7.70 -7.26 -6.64
N VAL A 185 7.28 -5.98 -6.63
CA VAL A 185 7.80 -4.95 -7.54
C VAL A 185 9.30 -4.77 -7.35
N GLY A 186 9.80 -4.79 -6.11
CA GLY A 186 11.23 -4.76 -5.82
C GLY A 186 12.01 -5.86 -6.54
N HIS A 187 11.49 -7.08 -6.56
CA HIS A 187 12.13 -8.18 -7.29
C HIS A 187 11.97 -8.06 -8.81
N VAL A 188 10.85 -7.53 -9.30
CA VAL A 188 10.70 -7.23 -10.74
C VAL A 188 11.76 -6.21 -11.19
N LEU A 189 12.01 -5.16 -10.38
CA LEU A 189 13.04 -4.15 -10.68
C LEU A 189 14.46 -4.73 -10.60
N ARG A 190 14.75 -5.62 -9.64
CA ARG A 190 16.04 -6.33 -9.57
C ARG A 190 16.27 -7.22 -10.79
N ARG A 191 15.25 -7.96 -11.24
CA ARG A 191 15.30 -8.75 -12.46
C ARG A 191 15.49 -7.87 -13.70
N LEU A 192 14.81 -6.71 -13.76
CA LEU A 192 15.01 -5.72 -14.83
C LEU A 192 16.45 -5.20 -14.88
N ARG A 193 17.05 -4.87 -13.72
CA ARG A 193 18.46 -4.48 -13.62
C ARG A 193 19.37 -5.53 -14.21
N ARG A 194 19.14 -6.79 -13.86
CA ARG A 194 19.91 -7.92 -14.37
C ARG A 194 19.83 -8.07 -15.87
N ILE A 195 18.63 -7.99 -16.44
CA ILE A 195 18.41 -8.04 -17.89
C ILE A 195 19.02 -6.82 -18.59
N ALA A 196 18.85 -5.63 -18.04
CA ALA A 196 19.45 -4.41 -18.59
C ALA A 196 20.97 -4.50 -18.63
N ALA A 197 21.60 -4.96 -17.54
CA ALA A 197 23.06 -5.18 -17.49
C ALA A 197 23.54 -6.22 -18.50
N HIS A 198 22.76 -7.29 -18.73
CA HIS A 198 23.11 -8.31 -19.73
C HIS A 198 23.18 -7.77 -21.17
N TYR A 199 22.33 -6.79 -21.50
CA TYR A 199 22.30 -6.20 -22.85
C TYR A 199 23.05 -4.87 -22.96
N ALA A 200 23.51 -4.30 -21.85
CA ALA A 200 24.20 -3.01 -21.86
C ALA A 200 25.54 -3.11 -22.61
N PRO A 201 25.76 -2.31 -23.65
CA PRO A 201 27.08 -2.17 -24.23
C PRO A 201 28.01 -1.59 -23.17
N ASP A 202 29.22 -2.08 -23.09
CA ASP A 202 30.27 -1.59 -22.16
C ASP A 202 29.89 -1.64 -20.66
N GLY A 203 28.87 -2.44 -20.28
CA GLY A 203 28.41 -2.60 -18.90
C GLY A 203 27.72 -1.39 -18.28
N GLN A 204 27.37 -0.37 -19.07
CA GLN A 204 26.72 0.83 -18.59
C GLN A 204 25.23 0.56 -18.24
N ALA A 205 24.94 0.41 -16.95
CA ALA A 205 23.57 0.24 -16.46
C ALA A 205 22.74 1.52 -16.63
N PRO A 206 21.42 1.39 -16.85
CA PRO A 206 20.53 2.55 -16.93
C PRO A 206 20.44 3.31 -15.59
N ALA A 207 20.29 4.63 -15.65
CA ALA A 207 19.96 5.42 -14.48
C ALA A 207 18.48 5.19 -14.07
N PHE A 208 18.26 4.90 -12.78
CA PHE A 208 16.92 4.79 -12.20
C PHE A 208 16.49 6.15 -11.65
N VAL A 209 15.32 6.62 -12.07
CA VAL A 209 14.70 7.85 -11.56
C VAL A 209 13.35 7.48 -10.95
N LEU A 210 13.30 7.48 -9.63
CA LEU A 210 12.09 7.22 -8.88
C LEU A 210 11.39 8.55 -8.61
N ALA A 211 10.07 8.57 -8.72
CA ALA A 211 9.26 9.72 -8.33
C ALA A 211 8.21 9.28 -7.30
N SER A 212 8.08 10.06 -6.24
CA SER A 212 7.17 9.81 -5.13
C SER A 212 6.47 11.10 -4.72
N ALA A 213 5.29 11.01 -4.15
CA ALA A 213 4.85 12.03 -3.21
C ALA A 213 5.85 12.12 -2.05
N THR A 214 5.69 13.10 -1.18
CA THR A 214 6.54 13.21 0.01
C THR A 214 6.63 11.85 0.73
N ALA A 215 7.84 11.38 0.98
CA ALA A 215 8.12 10.12 1.67
C ALA A 215 9.05 10.37 2.87
N GLY A 216 8.85 9.63 3.96
CA GLY A 216 9.62 9.81 5.18
C GLY A 216 11.09 9.40 5.09
N GLN A 217 11.39 8.43 4.25
CA GLN A 217 12.75 7.90 4.03
C GLN A 217 12.92 7.51 2.56
N PRO A 218 13.02 8.50 1.65
CA PRO A 218 13.00 8.22 0.22
C PRO A 218 14.18 7.35 -0.24
N GLY A 219 15.40 7.59 0.24
CA GLY A 219 16.57 6.77 -0.11
C GLY A 219 16.43 5.31 0.33
N THR A 220 15.88 5.06 1.53
CA THR A 220 15.57 3.71 1.99
C THR A 220 14.55 3.03 1.08
N THR A 221 13.49 3.73 0.69
CA THR A 221 12.49 3.23 -0.26
C THR A 221 13.13 2.89 -1.62
N ALA A 222 13.99 3.76 -2.14
CA ALA A 222 14.71 3.51 -3.39
C ALA A 222 15.58 2.24 -3.29
N ARG A 223 16.34 2.09 -2.18
CA ARG A 223 17.19 0.91 -1.93
C ARG A 223 16.37 -0.37 -1.78
N GLN A 224 15.27 -0.34 -1.05
CA GLN A 224 14.40 -1.50 -0.88
C GLN A 224 13.75 -1.93 -2.20
N LEU A 225 13.30 -1.00 -3.03
CA LEU A 225 12.69 -1.28 -4.33
C LEU A 225 13.71 -1.72 -5.38
N THR A 226 14.85 -1.04 -5.48
CA THR A 226 15.77 -1.25 -6.59
C THR A 226 17.05 -1.99 -6.20
N GLY A 227 17.41 -2.03 -4.92
CA GLY A 227 18.72 -2.46 -4.45
C GLY A 227 19.85 -1.48 -4.83
N LEU A 228 19.52 -0.19 -5.04
CA LEU A 228 20.45 0.86 -5.43
C LEU A 228 20.32 2.04 -4.46
N ASP A 229 21.44 2.67 -4.17
CA ASP A 229 21.45 3.97 -3.53
C ASP A 229 21.05 5.05 -4.54
N ALA A 230 20.25 6.01 -4.10
CA ALA A 230 19.75 7.08 -4.94
C ALA A 230 19.95 8.44 -4.26
N GLU A 231 20.29 9.44 -5.07
CA GLU A 231 20.32 10.84 -4.64
C GLU A 231 18.91 11.32 -4.30
N GLU A 232 18.74 11.87 -3.10
CA GLU A 232 17.43 12.30 -2.59
C GLU A 232 17.15 13.76 -2.95
N ILE A 233 16.09 14.00 -3.70
CA ILE A 233 15.60 15.34 -4.03
C ILE A 233 14.29 15.57 -3.26
N VAL A 234 14.43 16.16 -2.07
CA VAL A 234 13.31 16.37 -1.13
C VAL A 234 12.85 17.82 -1.03
N THR A 235 13.68 18.78 -1.43
CA THR A 235 13.33 20.20 -1.42
C THR A 235 12.42 20.53 -2.58
N ASP A 236 11.18 20.92 -2.30
CA ASP A 236 10.21 21.30 -3.33
C ASP A 236 10.30 22.78 -3.68
N GLY A 237 10.78 23.10 -4.87
CA GLY A 237 10.89 24.45 -5.41
C GLY A 237 9.63 24.96 -6.15
N SER A 238 8.50 24.24 -6.13
CA SER A 238 7.29 24.71 -6.83
C SER A 238 6.50 25.72 -5.98
N PRO A 239 5.72 26.62 -6.62
CA PRO A 239 4.82 27.52 -5.87
C PRO A 239 3.59 26.76 -5.39
N HIS A 240 3.09 27.18 -4.22
CA HIS A 240 1.82 26.72 -3.66
C HIS A 240 0.95 27.89 -3.22
N GLY A 241 -0.35 27.84 -3.48
CA GLY A 241 -1.34 28.74 -2.89
C GLY A 241 -1.58 28.43 -1.41
N PRO A 242 -2.17 29.36 -0.64
CA PRO A 242 -2.58 29.10 0.73
C PRO A 242 -3.72 28.09 0.79
N VAL A 243 -3.69 27.21 1.80
CA VAL A 243 -4.71 26.18 2.01
C VAL A 243 -5.23 26.25 3.44
N SER A 244 -6.58 26.40 3.59
CA SER A 244 -7.26 26.21 4.86
C SER A 244 -7.58 24.73 5.02
N PHE A 245 -6.87 24.05 5.92
CA PHE A 245 -7.08 22.62 6.20
C PHE A 245 -7.93 22.46 7.46
N ALA A 246 -9.13 21.90 7.28
CA ALA A 246 -10.11 21.69 8.34
C ALA A 246 -10.22 20.22 8.74
N MET A 247 -10.29 19.96 10.03
CA MET A 247 -10.60 18.67 10.62
C MET A 247 -12.02 18.69 11.17
N TRP A 248 -12.82 17.76 10.68
CA TRP A 248 -14.27 17.77 10.86
C TRP A 248 -14.74 16.44 11.46
N GLU A 249 -15.47 16.53 12.57
CA GLU A 249 -16.07 15.38 13.23
C GLU A 249 -17.59 15.41 13.07
N PRO A 250 -18.21 14.38 12.44
CA PRO A 250 -19.65 14.30 12.33
C PRO A 250 -20.33 14.18 13.71
N PRO A 251 -21.56 14.71 13.88
CA PRO A 251 -22.28 14.67 15.15
C PRO A 251 -22.74 13.24 15.50
N LEU A 252 -22.92 13.00 16.79
CA LEU A 252 -23.64 11.81 17.28
C LEU A 252 -25.09 11.83 16.80
N THR A 253 -25.61 10.66 16.52
CA THR A 253 -27.02 10.43 16.16
C THR A 253 -27.81 9.91 17.35
N GLU A 254 -29.16 9.89 17.22
CA GLU A 254 -30.03 9.24 18.21
C GLU A 254 -29.98 7.71 18.14
N ALA A 255 -29.44 7.16 17.03
CA ALA A 255 -29.30 5.73 16.83
C ALA A 255 -28.26 5.13 17.80
N ARG A 256 -28.53 3.89 18.20
CA ARG A 256 -27.62 3.09 19.03
C ARG A 256 -27.07 1.92 18.23
N GLY A 257 -25.77 1.69 18.37
CA GLY A 257 -25.04 0.57 17.75
C GLY A 257 -25.05 -0.70 18.60
N GLU A 258 -24.09 -1.55 18.38
CA GLU A 258 -23.89 -2.78 19.16
C GLU A 258 -23.63 -2.46 20.64
N ALA A 259 -24.22 -3.26 21.53
CA ALA A 259 -24.18 -3.05 22.98
C ALA A 259 -24.67 -1.65 23.45
N GLY A 260 -25.56 -0.99 22.68
CA GLY A 260 -26.08 0.34 23.01
C GLY A 260 -25.10 1.49 22.79
N ALA A 261 -23.97 1.25 22.09
CA ALA A 261 -22.95 2.24 21.82
C ALA A 261 -23.49 3.47 21.09
N PRO A 262 -23.01 4.69 21.39
CA PRO A 262 -23.30 5.86 20.58
C PRO A 262 -22.75 5.69 19.16
N VAL A 263 -23.48 6.20 18.18
CA VAL A 263 -23.10 6.11 16.76
C VAL A 263 -23.07 7.51 16.16
N ARG A 264 -22.00 7.83 15.47
CA ARG A 264 -21.88 9.09 14.73
C ARG A 264 -22.53 9.02 13.36
N ARG A 265 -22.94 10.14 12.83
CA ARG A 265 -23.32 10.29 11.43
C ARG A 265 -22.17 9.85 10.54
N THR A 266 -22.45 9.12 9.48
CA THR A 266 -21.39 8.60 8.61
C THR A 266 -20.65 9.73 7.88
N ALA A 267 -19.32 9.59 7.72
CA ALA A 267 -18.51 10.57 6.98
C ALA A 267 -19.01 10.79 5.54
N THR A 268 -19.61 9.78 4.91
CA THR A 268 -20.19 9.89 3.57
C THR A 268 -21.47 10.73 3.56
N ALA A 269 -22.34 10.61 4.57
CA ALA A 269 -23.53 11.44 4.69
C ALA A 269 -23.16 12.90 5.00
N GLU A 270 -22.16 13.11 5.84
CA GLU A 270 -21.62 14.43 6.13
C GLU A 270 -20.98 15.07 4.90
N ALA A 271 -20.18 14.31 4.16
CA ALA A 271 -19.58 14.76 2.90
C ALA A 271 -20.64 15.14 1.86
N ALA A 272 -21.76 14.42 1.79
CA ALA A 272 -22.84 14.74 0.87
C ALA A 272 -23.53 16.08 1.23
N GLU A 273 -23.72 16.36 2.53
CA GLU A 273 -24.29 17.63 2.99
C GLU A 273 -23.34 18.82 2.71
N LEU A 274 -22.05 18.66 3.04
CA LEU A 274 -21.05 19.69 2.77
C LEU A 274 -20.89 19.94 1.26
N LEU A 275 -20.88 18.87 0.46
CA LEU A 275 -20.81 18.97 -1.00
C LEU A 275 -22.02 19.70 -1.57
N ALA A 276 -23.24 19.42 -1.08
CA ALA A 276 -24.45 20.12 -1.51
C ALA A 276 -24.38 21.61 -1.19
N GLY A 277 -23.92 21.96 0.00
CA GLY A 277 -23.75 23.36 0.41
C GLY A 277 -22.72 24.11 -0.46
N LEU A 278 -21.58 23.48 -0.77
CA LEU A 278 -20.54 24.07 -1.61
C LEU A 278 -20.98 24.21 -3.08
N VAL A 279 -21.61 23.19 -3.64
CA VAL A 279 -22.13 23.22 -5.03
C VAL A 279 -23.21 24.29 -5.21
N ARG A 280 -24.06 24.50 -4.22
CA ARG A 280 -25.06 25.57 -4.22
C ARG A 280 -24.44 26.96 -4.32
N GLU A 281 -23.26 27.14 -3.75
CA GLU A 281 -22.48 28.39 -3.79
C GLU A 281 -21.49 28.41 -4.99
N ASP A 282 -21.67 27.56 -5.98
CA ASP A 282 -20.83 27.41 -7.19
C ASP A 282 -19.34 27.10 -6.91
N VAL A 283 -19.01 26.53 -5.75
CA VAL A 283 -17.66 26.13 -5.37
C VAL A 283 -17.30 24.81 -6.01
N ALA A 284 -16.29 24.80 -6.88
CA ALA A 284 -15.82 23.58 -7.55
C ALA A 284 -15.19 22.62 -6.54
N THR A 285 -15.88 21.54 -6.23
CA THR A 285 -15.57 20.66 -5.10
C THR A 285 -15.41 19.20 -5.50
N LEU A 286 -14.37 18.56 -4.97
CA LEU A 286 -14.10 17.11 -5.10
C LEU A 286 -14.28 16.45 -3.74
N ALA A 287 -15.09 15.40 -3.66
CA ALA A 287 -15.30 14.61 -2.44
C ALA A 287 -14.69 13.22 -2.61
N PHE A 288 -13.63 12.93 -1.87
CA PHE A 288 -12.98 11.63 -1.82
C PHE A 288 -13.67 10.71 -0.83
N VAL A 289 -13.91 9.46 -1.23
CA VAL A 289 -14.46 8.40 -0.38
C VAL A 289 -13.73 7.07 -0.60
N ARG A 290 -13.75 6.17 0.38
CA ARG A 290 -12.96 4.94 0.32
C ARG A 290 -13.54 3.83 -0.58
N SER A 291 -14.80 3.89 -0.96
CA SER A 291 -15.45 2.83 -1.74
C SER A 291 -16.16 3.34 -2.98
N ARG A 292 -16.23 2.50 -4.00
CA ARG A 292 -16.97 2.79 -5.25
C ARG A 292 -18.46 3.06 -4.96
N ARG A 293 -19.06 2.23 -4.07
CA ARG A 293 -20.46 2.43 -3.62
C ARG A 293 -20.61 3.75 -2.86
N GLY A 294 -19.62 4.11 -2.05
CA GLY A 294 -19.61 5.38 -1.33
C GLY A 294 -19.62 6.59 -2.27
N ALA A 295 -18.86 6.56 -3.37
CA ALA A 295 -18.85 7.64 -4.36
C ALA A 295 -20.22 7.84 -5.02
N GLU A 296 -20.87 6.76 -5.43
CA GLU A 296 -22.24 6.79 -5.96
C GLU A 296 -23.23 7.31 -4.91
N SER A 297 -23.15 6.81 -3.68
CA SER A 297 -24.03 7.22 -2.58
C SER A 297 -23.90 8.69 -2.25
N VAL A 298 -22.66 9.24 -2.17
CA VAL A 298 -22.45 10.66 -1.92
C VAL A 298 -23.04 11.50 -3.06
N ALA A 299 -22.79 11.15 -4.33
CA ALA A 299 -23.35 11.87 -5.46
C ALA A 299 -24.86 11.87 -5.47
N LEU A 300 -25.51 10.71 -5.23
CA LEU A 300 -26.97 10.58 -5.19
C LEU A 300 -27.57 11.36 -4.01
N GLN A 301 -27.01 11.24 -2.82
CA GLN A 301 -27.48 12.00 -1.64
C GLN A 301 -27.32 13.50 -1.84
N THR A 302 -26.20 13.96 -2.42
CA THR A 302 -25.99 15.37 -2.74
C THR A 302 -27.06 15.89 -3.70
N LYS A 303 -27.36 15.16 -4.78
CA LYS A 303 -28.42 15.52 -5.74
C LYS A 303 -29.79 15.63 -5.06
N ARG A 304 -30.11 14.66 -4.21
CA ARG A 304 -31.36 14.65 -3.45
C ARG A 304 -31.45 15.88 -2.53
N LEU A 305 -30.42 16.15 -1.75
CA LEU A 305 -30.37 17.31 -0.85
C LEU A 305 -30.54 18.64 -1.60
N LEU A 306 -29.85 18.82 -2.73
CA LEU A 306 -30.01 20.00 -3.58
C LEU A 306 -31.44 20.17 -4.11
N THR A 307 -32.08 19.06 -4.52
CA THR A 307 -33.49 19.08 -4.99
C THR A 307 -34.46 19.43 -3.86
N GLU A 308 -34.28 18.82 -2.67
CA GLU A 308 -35.09 19.10 -1.48
C GLU A 308 -34.94 20.55 -0.99
N GLN A 309 -33.75 21.16 -1.20
CA GLN A 309 -33.48 22.57 -0.89
C GLN A 309 -33.90 23.57 -1.97
N GLY A 310 -34.62 23.11 -3.02
CA GLY A 310 -35.09 23.97 -4.10
C GLY A 310 -34.00 24.37 -5.13
N ALA A 311 -32.82 23.74 -5.09
CA ALA A 311 -31.70 24.00 -5.98
C ALA A 311 -31.49 22.90 -7.05
N ALA A 312 -32.58 22.42 -7.65
CA ALA A 312 -32.59 21.31 -8.60
C ALA A 312 -31.65 21.51 -9.80
N GLY A 313 -31.46 22.74 -10.31
CA GLY A 313 -30.52 23.04 -11.37
C GLY A 313 -29.06 22.79 -10.98
N HIS A 314 -28.71 22.78 -9.71
CA HIS A 314 -27.36 22.44 -9.22
C HIS A 314 -27.21 20.91 -9.08
N ALA A 315 -28.29 20.15 -8.95
CA ALA A 315 -28.22 18.69 -8.85
C ALA A 315 -27.64 18.07 -10.13
N ASP A 316 -27.90 18.64 -11.30
CA ASP A 316 -27.35 18.16 -12.58
C ASP A 316 -25.83 18.43 -12.71
N ARG A 317 -25.29 19.31 -11.88
CA ARG A 317 -23.86 19.65 -11.85
C ARG A 317 -23.05 18.78 -10.89
N VAL A 318 -23.66 17.70 -10.37
CA VAL A 318 -23.00 16.72 -9.48
C VAL A 318 -22.90 15.39 -10.19
N ALA A 319 -21.75 14.72 -10.09
CA ALA A 319 -21.54 13.37 -10.63
C ALA A 319 -20.69 12.50 -9.71
N ALA A 320 -20.73 11.19 -9.93
CA ALA A 320 -19.73 10.27 -9.39
C ALA A 320 -18.64 9.98 -10.42
N TYR A 321 -17.41 9.71 -9.93
CA TYR A 321 -16.31 9.23 -10.74
C TYR A 321 -15.58 8.09 -10.02
N ARG A 322 -15.47 6.94 -10.65
CA ARG A 322 -14.80 5.79 -10.03
C ARG A 322 -14.18 4.84 -11.05
N SER A 323 -13.23 4.04 -10.60
CA SER A 323 -12.74 2.90 -11.37
C SER A 323 -13.90 1.91 -11.65
N GLY A 324 -13.93 1.37 -12.87
CA GLY A 324 -14.99 0.47 -13.32
C GLY A 324 -16.03 1.12 -14.25
N TYR A 325 -16.02 2.44 -14.44
CA TYR A 325 -16.72 3.08 -15.54
C TYR A 325 -16.02 2.79 -16.86
N LEU A 326 -16.76 2.77 -17.97
CA LEU A 326 -16.20 2.71 -19.30
C LEU A 326 -15.24 3.88 -19.54
N ALA A 327 -14.24 3.68 -20.37
CA ALA A 327 -13.25 4.72 -20.67
C ALA A 327 -13.89 5.98 -21.30
N GLU A 328 -14.98 5.80 -22.03
CA GLU A 328 -15.76 6.91 -22.65
C GLU A 328 -16.47 7.73 -21.59
N ASP A 329 -17.16 7.08 -20.66
CA ASP A 329 -17.87 7.74 -19.57
C ASP A 329 -16.91 8.54 -18.70
N ARG A 330 -15.75 7.97 -18.35
CA ARG A 330 -14.72 8.66 -17.57
C ARG A 330 -14.24 9.92 -18.28
N ARG A 331 -13.91 9.82 -19.59
CA ARG A 331 -13.51 10.98 -20.40
C ARG A 331 -14.63 12.03 -20.53
N GLY A 332 -15.88 11.58 -20.57
CA GLY A 332 -17.06 12.46 -20.56
C GLY A 332 -17.13 13.31 -19.29
N VAL A 333 -17.02 12.65 -18.11
CA VAL A 333 -17.03 13.33 -16.80
C VAL A 333 -15.83 14.27 -16.66
N GLU A 334 -14.63 13.85 -17.03
CA GLU A 334 -13.43 14.69 -16.99
C GLU A 334 -13.55 15.94 -17.88
N ALA A 335 -14.11 15.78 -19.07
CA ALA A 335 -14.35 16.89 -19.99
C ALA A 335 -15.42 17.86 -19.43
N ALA A 336 -16.48 17.34 -18.79
CA ALA A 336 -17.52 18.14 -18.16
C ALA A 336 -16.98 18.96 -16.96
N VAL A 337 -16.11 18.39 -16.14
CA VAL A 337 -15.42 19.11 -15.06
C VAL A 337 -14.53 20.22 -15.63
N ARG A 338 -13.71 19.91 -16.64
CA ARG A 338 -12.82 20.91 -17.27
C ARG A 338 -13.58 22.07 -17.92
N ARG A 339 -14.80 21.83 -18.41
CA ARG A 339 -15.69 22.87 -18.97
C ARG A 339 -16.50 23.61 -17.92
N GLY A 340 -16.37 23.27 -16.63
CA GLY A 340 -17.17 23.87 -15.56
C GLY A 340 -18.66 23.47 -15.57
N GLN A 341 -19.02 22.44 -16.33
CA GLN A 341 -20.38 21.89 -16.36
C GLN A 341 -20.72 21.10 -15.10
N LEU A 342 -19.71 20.47 -14.49
CA LEU A 342 -19.79 19.81 -13.19
C LEU A 342 -19.00 20.64 -12.18
N THR A 343 -19.63 20.95 -11.05
CA THR A 343 -19.03 21.67 -9.90
C THR A 343 -18.85 20.74 -8.71
N GLY A 344 -19.64 19.67 -8.59
CA GLY A 344 -19.52 18.65 -7.54
C GLY A 344 -19.14 17.29 -8.10
N LEU A 345 -18.07 16.68 -7.58
CA LEU A 345 -17.66 15.35 -8.01
C LEU A 345 -17.33 14.47 -6.79
N ALA A 346 -18.04 13.35 -6.64
CA ALA A 346 -17.71 12.34 -5.64
C ALA A 346 -16.84 11.25 -6.27
N THR A 347 -15.72 10.90 -5.65
CA THR A 347 -14.75 9.97 -6.23
C THR A 347 -14.10 9.06 -5.19
N THR A 348 -13.42 8.02 -5.68
CA THR A 348 -12.47 7.22 -4.91
C THR A 348 -11.04 7.70 -5.16
N THR A 349 -10.03 6.95 -4.72
CA THR A 349 -8.61 7.17 -5.10
C THR A 349 -8.35 7.22 -6.62
N ALA A 350 -9.38 6.98 -7.45
CA ALA A 350 -9.26 7.06 -8.90
C ALA A 350 -8.88 8.46 -9.42
N LEU A 351 -9.17 9.54 -8.67
CA LEU A 351 -8.75 10.90 -8.97
C LEU A 351 -7.61 11.40 -8.07
N GLU A 352 -7.06 10.54 -7.24
CA GLU A 352 -5.87 10.85 -6.45
C GLU A 352 -4.61 10.94 -7.32
N LEU A 353 -4.49 10.04 -8.31
CA LEU A 353 -3.34 9.91 -9.19
C LEU A 353 -3.74 10.06 -10.67
N GLY A 354 -2.88 10.68 -11.46
CA GLY A 354 -2.89 10.57 -12.92
C GLY A 354 -3.91 11.41 -13.70
N VAL A 355 -4.93 11.99 -13.09
CA VAL A 355 -5.93 12.81 -13.81
C VAL A 355 -5.70 14.29 -13.57
N ASN A 356 -5.49 15.04 -14.64
CA ASN A 356 -5.28 16.49 -14.56
C ASN A 356 -6.63 17.23 -14.49
N ILE A 357 -7.26 17.21 -13.31
CA ILE A 357 -8.40 18.07 -12.99
C ILE A 357 -7.84 19.32 -12.32
N THR A 358 -8.02 20.46 -12.95
CA THR A 358 -7.56 21.77 -12.48
C THR A 358 -8.74 22.68 -12.13
N GLY A 359 -8.52 23.64 -11.25
CA GLY A 359 -9.53 24.65 -10.92
C GLY A 359 -10.52 24.21 -9.85
N LEU A 360 -10.11 23.34 -8.95
CA LEU A 360 -10.90 23.00 -7.76
C LEU A 360 -10.63 24.01 -6.64
N ASP A 361 -11.69 24.44 -6.00
CA ASP A 361 -11.64 25.38 -4.88
C ASP A 361 -11.68 24.68 -3.53
N ALA A 362 -12.35 23.51 -3.48
CA ALA A 362 -12.47 22.73 -2.27
C ALA A 362 -12.29 21.23 -2.49
N VAL A 363 -11.79 20.55 -1.45
CA VAL A 363 -11.69 19.10 -1.38
C VAL A 363 -12.27 18.61 -0.04
N LEU A 364 -13.15 17.63 -0.11
CA LEU A 364 -13.69 16.90 1.04
C LEU A 364 -13.09 15.49 1.04
N ILE A 365 -12.59 15.04 2.19
CA ILE A 365 -11.95 13.72 2.35
C ILE A 365 -12.74 12.95 3.41
N ALA A 366 -13.60 12.02 2.99
CA ALA A 366 -14.45 11.24 3.88
C ALA A 366 -13.70 10.02 4.44
N GLY A 367 -13.06 10.23 5.55
CA GLY A 367 -12.20 9.28 6.27
C GLY A 367 -10.74 9.33 5.85
N TRP A 368 -9.89 8.86 6.75
CA TRP A 368 -8.44 8.76 6.52
C TRP A 368 -8.10 7.96 5.27
N PRO A 369 -7.32 8.48 4.32
CA PRO A 369 -7.08 7.81 3.04
C PRO A 369 -6.03 6.68 3.09
N GLY A 370 -5.51 6.37 4.28
CA GLY A 370 -4.56 5.29 4.51
C GLY A 370 -3.13 5.74 4.81
N THR A 371 -2.69 6.88 4.29
CA THR A 371 -1.37 7.47 4.55
C THR A 371 -1.44 8.99 4.54
N ARG A 372 -0.48 9.66 5.19
CA ARG A 372 -0.32 11.13 5.09
C ARG A 372 0.00 11.55 3.65
N ALA A 373 0.78 10.73 2.92
CA ALA A 373 1.04 10.98 1.51
C ALA A 373 -0.26 11.10 0.71
N SER A 374 -1.16 10.13 0.87
CA SER A 374 -2.49 10.12 0.22
C SER A 374 -3.35 11.31 0.67
N LEU A 375 -3.32 11.64 1.97
CA LEU A 375 -4.04 12.81 2.49
C LEU A 375 -3.60 14.09 1.79
N TRP A 376 -2.30 14.33 1.72
CA TRP A 376 -1.75 15.51 1.06
C TRP A 376 -1.90 15.48 -0.45
N GLN A 377 -1.93 14.30 -1.07
CA GLN A 377 -2.25 14.16 -2.50
C GLN A 377 -3.70 14.54 -2.80
N GLN A 378 -4.63 14.10 -1.96
CA GLN A 378 -6.04 14.46 -2.08
C GLN A 378 -6.27 15.94 -1.78
N ALA A 379 -5.76 16.45 -0.66
CA ALA A 379 -5.85 17.85 -0.30
C ALA A 379 -5.23 18.77 -1.36
N GLY A 380 -4.08 18.39 -1.91
CA GLY A 380 -3.38 19.12 -2.98
C GLY A 380 -4.08 19.13 -4.34
N ARG A 381 -5.27 18.52 -4.48
CA ARG A 381 -6.14 18.70 -5.64
C ARG A 381 -6.86 20.03 -5.64
N ALA A 382 -7.01 20.69 -4.49
CA ALA A 382 -7.50 22.07 -4.38
C ALA A 382 -6.35 23.09 -4.49
N GLY A 383 -6.67 24.30 -4.91
CA GLY A 383 -5.74 25.42 -4.92
C GLY A 383 -4.68 25.41 -6.02
N ARG A 384 -4.90 24.72 -7.10
CA ARG A 384 -3.97 24.75 -8.25
C ARG A 384 -3.87 26.15 -8.85
N ARG A 385 -2.67 26.53 -9.32
CA ARG A 385 -2.29 27.85 -9.86
C ARG A 385 -2.14 28.96 -8.80
N GLY A 386 -1.93 28.61 -7.53
CA GLY A 386 -1.68 29.61 -6.49
C GLY A 386 -2.93 30.28 -5.92
N SER A 387 -4.15 29.81 -6.25
CA SER A 387 -5.38 30.27 -5.62
C SER A 387 -5.54 29.68 -4.21
N SER A 388 -6.25 30.41 -3.33
CA SER A 388 -6.65 29.89 -2.01
C SER A 388 -7.56 28.68 -2.15
N ALA A 389 -7.41 27.70 -1.26
CA ALA A 389 -8.18 26.47 -1.30
C ALA A 389 -8.64 26.03 0.09
N VAL A 390 -9.68 25.19 0.13
CA VAL A 390 -10.15 24.56 1.35
C VAL A 390 -10.06 23.05 1.22
N ALA A 391 -9.43 22.38 2.19
CA ALA A 391 -9.43 20.92 2.30
C ALA A 391 -10.06 20.54 3.66
N VAL A 392 -10.97 19.57 3.65
CA VAL A 392 -11.69 19.12 4.85
C VAL A 392 -11.53 17.61 5.02
N LEU A 393 -10.87 17.19 6.09
CA LEU A 393 -10.84 15.80 6.53
C LEU A 393 -12.06 15.54 7.43
N ILE A 394 -12.97 14.67 7.00
CA ILE A 394 -14.19 14.31 7.72
C ILE A 394 -13.96 12.97 8.38
N ALA A 395 -13.92 12.92 9.71
CA ALA A 395 -13.68 11.69 10.46
C ALA A 395 -14.78 10.66 10.25
N ARG A 396 -14.40 9.40 10.11
CA ARG A 396 -15.29 8.25 10.26
C ARG A 396 -15.44 7.92 11.75
N ASP A 397 -16.46 7.15 12.05
CA ASP A 397 -16.66 6.57 13.37
C ASP A 397 -15.73 5.36 13.54
N ASP A 398 -14.44 5.63 13.71
CA ASP A 398 -13.40 4.62 14.00
C ASP A 398 -12.24 5.23 14.82
N PRO A 399 -11.42 4.40 15.51
CA PRO A 399 -10.39 4.88 16.43
C PRO A 399 -9.35 5.77 15.75
N LEU A 400 -8.96 5.47 14.50
CA LEU A 400 -7.93 6.17 13.78
C LEU A 400 -8.35 7.58 13.39
N ASP A 401 -9.51 7.69 12.74
CA ASP A 401 -10.01 8.98 12.25
C ASP A 401 -10.34 9.92 13.43
N THR A 402 -10.98 9.38 14.49
CA THR A 402 -11.27 10.14 15.72
C THR A 402 -9.98 10.61 16.39
N TYR A 403 -8.98 9.75 16.53
CA TYR A 403 -7.68 10.13 17.10
C TYR A 403 -7.02 11.25 16.29
N LEU A 404 -7.02 11.15 14.96
CA LEU A 404 -6.39 12.13 14.09
C LEU A 404 -7.01 13.52 14.20
N VAL A 405 -8.33 13.65 14.23
CA VAL A 405 -8.98 14.98 14.29
C VAL A 405 -8.78 15.68 15.62
N HIS A 406 -8.54 14.91 16.70
CA HIS A 406 -8.21 15.43 18.02
C HIS A 406 -6.70 15.60 18.28
N HIS A 407 -5.83 15.08 17.36
CA HIS A 407 -4.37 15.20 17.44
C HIS A 407 -3.78 15.78 16.14
N PRO A 408 -4.08 17.05 15.81
CA PRO A 408 -3.69 17.67 14.53
C PRO A 408 -2.16 17.75 14.35
N GLU A 409 -1.38 17.77 15.43
CA GLU A 409 0.09 17.77 15.40
C GLU A 409 0.67 16.59 14.64
N ILE A 410 -0.03 15.46 14.60
CA ILE A 410 0.42 14.25 13.88
C ILE A 410 0.56 14.51 12.38
N LEU A 411 -0.24 15.40 11.80
CA LEU A 411 -0.17 15.73 10.38
C LEU A 411 1.09 16.52 10.00
N ARG A 412 1.76 17.13 10.98
CA ARG A 412 3.02 17.85 10.79
C ARG A 412 4.24 16.92 10.85
N HIS A 413 4.07 15.70 11.36
CA HIS A 413 5.15 14.72 11.36
C HIS A 413 5.51 14.32 9.92
N PRO A 414 6.75 13.88 9.68
CA PRO A 414 7.16 13.35 8.38
C PRO A 414 6.20 12.26 7.91
N VAL A 415 6.01 12.15 6.60
CA VAL A 415 5.21 11.09 6.00
C VAL A 415 5.79 9.73 6.39
N GLU A 416 4.94 8.74 6.52
CA GLU A 416 5.32 7.38 6.90
C GLU A 416 6.32 6.79 5.91
N ALA A 417 7.31 6.05 6.41
CA ALA A 417 8.19 5.26 5.57
C ALA A 417 7.38 4.16 4.85
N THR A 418 7.68 3.93 3.60
CA THR A 418 7.10 2.81 2.85
C THR A 418 7.59 1.50 3.45
N VAL A 419 6.66 0.61 3.83
CA VAL A 419 6.97 -0.70 4.39
C VAL A 419 6.87 -1.74 3.29
N LEU A 420 7.93 -2.49 3.07
CA LEU A 420 7.99 -3.68 2.20
C LEU A 420 9.09 -4.62 2.70
N ASP A 421 8.92 -5.91 2.46
CA ASP A 421 9.89 -6.96 2.85
C ASP A 421 10.32 -7.78 1.62
N PRO A 422 11.39 -7.38 0.92
CA PRO A 422 11.93 -8.14 -0.20
C PRO A 422 12.60 -9.46 0.21
N GLU A 423 12.87 -9.67 1.50
CA GLU A 423 13.47 -10.91 2.00
C GLU A 423 12.44 -11.98 2.36
N ASN A 424 11.15 -11.67 2.27
CA ASN A 424 10.09 -12.65 2.47
C ASN A 424 10.26 -13.84 1.51
N PRO A 425 10.48 -15.07 2.01
CA PRO A 425 10.77 -16.23 1.16
C PRO A 425 9.62 -16.60 0.23
N TYR A 426 8.37 -16.33 0.62
CA TYR A 426 7.19 -16.58 -0.22
C TYR A 426 7.11 -15.63 -1.43
N VAL A 427 7.65 -14.43 -1.27
CA VAL A 427 7.80 -13.46 -2.37
C VAL A 427 9.06 -13.75 -3.18
N LEU A 428 10.18 -14.01 -2.52
CA LEU A 428 11.48 -14.17 -3.16
C LEU A 428 11.58 -15.43 -4.04
N ALA A 429 11.07 -16.57 -3.55
CA ALA A 429 11.22 -17.88 -4.24
C ALA A 429 10.70 -17.89 -5.68
N PRO A 430 9.45 -17.46 -5.98
CA PRO A 430 8.97 -17.42 -7.36
C PRO A 430 9.74 -16.43 -8.24
N HIS A 431 10.28 -15.33 -7.67
CA HIS A 431 11.11 -14.40 -8.43
C HIS A 431 12.51 -14.95 -8.75
N LEU A 432 13.10 -15.75 -7.86
CA LEU A 432 14.34 -16.49 -8.18
C LEU A 432 14.13 -17.52 -9.27
N CYS A 433 13.01 -18.25 -9.25
CA CYS A 433 12.62 -19.15 -10.35
C CYS A 433 12.47 -18.38 -11.66
N ALA A 434 11.79 -17.23 -11.66
CA ALA A 434 11.61 -16.40 -12.84
C ALA A 434 12.95 -15.84 -13.36
N ALA A 435 13.82 -15.37 -12.46
CA ALA A 435 15.15 -14.89 -12.81
C ALA A 435 16.02 -15.99 -13.44
N ALA A 436 16.00 -17.22 -12.88
CA ALA A 436 16.70 -18.38 -13.42
C ALA A 436 16.16 -18.83 -14.79
N SER A 437 14.87 -18.62 -15.03
CA SER A 437 14.21 -18.90 -16.32
C SER A 437 14.58 -17.87 -17.41
N GLU A 438 14.80 -16.61 -17.02
CA GLU A 438 15.21 -15.53 -17.93
C GLU A 438 16.66 -15.67 -18.35
N LEU A 439 17.54 -15.79 -17.39
CA LEU A 439 18.98 -16.06 -17.53
C LEU A 439 19.41 -16.95 -16.35
N PRO A 440 20.33 -17.90 -16.53
CA PRO A 440 20.84 -18.68 -15.39
C PRO A 440 21.34 -17.77 -14.28
N LEU A 441 20.93 -18.03 -13.04
CA LEU A 441 21.42 -17.29 -11.88
C LEU A 441 22.85 -17.69 -11.55
N THR A 442 23.69 -16.73 -11.20
CA THR A 442 25.11 -16.93 -10.83
C THR A 442 25.36 -16.48 -9.39
N MET A 443 26.52 -16.79 -8.86
CA MET A 443 26.91 -16.30 -7.53
C MET A 443 26.93 -14.77 -7.45
N ALA A 444 27.29 -14.08 -8.54
CA ALA A 444 27.28 -12.62 -8.62
C ALA A 444 25.88 -11.99 -8.56
N ASP A 445 24.84 -12.76 -8.86
CA ASP A 445 23.44 -12.28 -8.78
C ASP A 445 22.90 -12.29 -7.33
N LEU A 446 23.56 -13.00 -6.39
CA LEU A 446 23.01 -13.16 -5.02
C LEU A 446 22.92 -11.83 -4.28
N ASP A 447 23.92 -10.97 -4.42
CA ASP A 447 23.92 -9.64 -3.78
C ASP A 447 22.73 -8.78 -4.25
N LEU A 448 22.26 -9.02 -5.47
CA LEU A 448 21.11 -8.31 -6.03
C LEU A 448 19.79 -8.69 -5.33
N PHE A 449 19.65 -9.96 -4.90
CA PHE A 449 18.43 -10.48 -4.28
C PHE A 449 18.47 -10.48 -2.74
N GLY A 450 19.62 -10.21 -2.14
CA GLY A 450 19.81 -10.11 -0.70
C GLY A 450 20.21 -11.44 -0.02
N PRO A 451 20.48 -11.38 1.30
CA PRO A 451 21.03 -12.52 2.05
C PRO A 451 20.09 -13.73 2.10
N ALA A 452 18.79 -13.52 2.03
CA ALA A 452 17.80 -14.60 1.99
C ALA A 452 17.82 -15.42 0.69
N ALA A 453 18.48 -14.94 -0.39
CA ALA A 453 18.47 -15.59 -1.68
C ALA A 453 19.14 -16.98 -1.65
N ARG A 454 20.27 -17.13 -0.96
CA ARG A 454 21.01 -18.40 -0.94
C ARG A 454 20.24 -19.52 -0.24
N PRO A 455 19.70 -19.36 0.98
CA PRO A 455 18.88 -20.38 1.60
C PRO A 455 17.65 -20.79 0.78
N VAL A 456 16.99 -19.81 0.14
CA VAL A 456 15.83 -20.06 -0.72
C VAL A 456 16.22 -20.82 -1.98
N LEU A 457 17.36 -20.52 -2.63
CA LEU A 457 17.86 -21.28 -3.78
C LEU A 457 18.22 -22.71 -3.43
N ASP A 458 18.82 -22.94 -2.26
CA ASP A 458 19.14 -24.30 -1.79
C ASP A 458 17.85 -25.09 -1.53
N ASP A 459 16.80 -24.48 -1.03
CA ASP A 459 15.48 -25.10 -0.88
C ASP A 459 14.83 -25.40 -2.24
N LEU A 460 14.82 -24.47 -3.18
CA LEU A 460 14.30 -24.68 -4.53
C LEU A 460 15.03 -25.79 -5.28
N CYS A 461 16.33 -25.98 -5.02
CA CYS A 461 17.10 -27.10 -5.57
C CYS A 461 16.69 -28.44 -4.92
N ARG A 462 16.49 -28.49 -3.60
CA ARG A 462 15.99 -29.70 -2.90
C ARG A 462 14.62 -30.14 -3.44
N ARG A 463 13.76 -29.20 -3.79
CA ARG A 463 12.43 -29.43 -4.37
C ARG A 463 12.46 -29.68 -5.87
N SER A 464 13.65 -29.73 -6.49
CA SER A 464 13.80 -29.93 -7.93
C SER A 464 13.15 -28.86 -8.83
N MET A 465 12.84 -27.70 -8.27
CA MET A 465 12.36 -26.54 -9.03
C MET A 465 13.50 -25.90 -9.83
N LEU A 466 14.68 -25.86 -9.24
CA LEU A 466 15.92 -25.42 -9.88
C LEU A 466 16.96 -26.55 -9.89
N ARG A 467 17.85 -26.49 -10.88
CA ARG A 467 19.04 -27.37 -10.96
C ARG A 467 20.27 -26.52 -10.67
N CYS A 468 21.01 -26.87 -9.60
CA CYS A 468 22.30 -26.28 -9.30
C CYS A 468 23.40 -26.94 -10.15
N ARG A 469 24.29 -26.12 -10.73
CA ARG A 469 25.51 -26.55 -11.45
C ARG A 469 26.67 -25.63 -11.02
N PRO A 470 27.92 -25.96 -11.28
CA PRO A 470 29.06 -25.07 -11.00
C PRO A 470 28.91 -23.68 -11.63
N SER A 471 28.22 -23.58 -12.77
CA SER A 471 27.96 -22.32 -13.50
C SER A 471 26.72 -21.54 -13.01
N GLY A 472 25.95 -22.06 -12.05
CA GLY A 472 24.80 -21.36 -11.49
C GLY A 472 23.53 -22.22 -11.36
N TRP A 473 22.40 -21.57 -11.20
CA TRP A 473 21.08 -22.18 -11.02
C TRP A 473 20.23 -22.03 -12.28
N TYR A 474 19.59 -23.13 -12.67
CA TYR A 474 18.83 -23.26 -13.91
C TYR A 474 17.40 -23.66 -13.63
N TRP A 475 16.44 -23.00 -14.30
CA TRP A 475 15.04 -23.39 -14.30
C TRP A 475 14.84 -24.74 -14.99
N THR A 476 14.04 -25.64 -14.38
CA THR A 476 13.91 -27.03 -14.85
C THR A 476 12.54 -27.35 -15.42
N GLN A 477 11.52 -26.53 -15.11
CA GLN A 477 10.15 -26.82 -15.49
C GLN A 477 9.81 -26.32 -16.90
N ARG A 478 8.84 -26.97 -17.58
CA ARG A 478 8.32 -26.50 -18.87
C ARG A 478 7.43 -25.26 -18.76
N ALA A 479 6.73 -25.13 -17.64
CA ALA A 479 5.89 -23.99 -17.35
C ALA A 479 6.69 -22.68 -17.27
N ARG A 480 6.04 -21.56 -17.55
CA ARG A 480 6.66 -20.23 -17.39
C ARG A 480 6.79 -19.89 -15.91
N ALA A 481 7.99 -19.70 -15.44
CA ALA A 481 8.24 -19.37 -14.03
C ALA A 481 7.52 -18.06 -13.57
N SER A 482 7.27 -17.12 -14.47
CA SER A 482 6.50 -15.90 -14.14
C SER A 482 5.03 -16.16 -13.80
N ARG A 483 4.50 -17.38 -14.00
CA ARG A 483 3.14 -17.76 -13.58
C ARG A 483 3.09 -18.32 -12.15
N LEU A 484 4.22 -18.55 -11.52
CA LEU A 484 4.27 -19.05 -10.14
C LEU A 484 3.72 -18.05 -9.12
N THR A 485 3.61 -16.78 -9.47
CA THR A 485 3.06 -15.77 -8.60
C THR A 485 2.30 -14.69 -9.36
N SER A 486 1.27 -14.15 -8.73
CA SER A 486 0.60 -12.90 -9.10
C SER A 486 1.15 -11.77 -8.23
N LEU A 487 1.49 -10.63 -8.83
CA LEU A 487 2.04 -9.51 -8.07
C LEU A 487 1.03 -8.88 -7.11
N ARG A 488 -0.27 -9.01 -7.42
CA ARG A 488 -1.37 -8.34 -6.69
C ARG A 488 -2.29 -9.28 -5.94
N GLY A 489 -2.13 -10.58 -6.10
CA GLY A 489 -2.99 -11.60 -5.51
C GLY A 489 -2.35 -12.27 -4.29
N ALA A 490 -3.17 -12.90 -3.48
CA ALA A 490 -2.73 -13.71 -2.33
C ALA A 490 -2.07 -15.05 -2.73
N GLY A 491 -1.64 -15.19 -3.97
CA GLY A 491 -0.90 -16.35 -4.44
C GLY A 491 -1.75 -17.53 -4.94
N ALA A 492 -3.03 -17.63 -4.58
CA ALA A 492 -3.95 -18.65 -5.09
C ALA A 492 -4.83 -18.10 -6.24
N GLU A 493 -5.39 -19.00 -7.06
CA GLU A 493 -6.36 -18.59 -8.08
C GLU A 493 -7.64 -18.07 -7.42
N PRO A 494 -8.23 -16.97 -7.92
CA PRO A 494 -9.45 -16.43 -7.34
C PRO A 494 -10.62 -17.38 -7.58
N ILE A 495 -11.49 -17.53 -6.58
CA ILE A 495 -12.73 -18.30 -6.68
C ILE A 495 -13.69 -17.59 -7.63
N ARG A 496 -14.16 -18.30 -8.63
CA ARG A 496 -15.13 -17.82 -9.63
C ARG A 496 -16.54 -17.84 -9.05
N ILE A 497 -17.25 -16.73 -9.14
CA ILE A 497 -18.66 -16.64 -8.76
C ILE A 497 -19.49 -16.86 -10.01
N VAL A 498 -20.19 -17.99 -10.11
CA VAL A 498 -20.91 -18.43 -11.31
C VAL A 498 -22.40 -18.52 -11.03
N GLU A 499 -23.22 -17.90 -11.86
CA GLU A 499 -24.66 -17.97 -11.75
C GLU A 499 -25.16 -19.37 -12.20
N GLU A 500 -25.80 -20.09 -11.28
CA GLU A 500 -26.25 -21.49 -11.47
C GLU A 500 -27.17 -21.67 -12.70
N ALA A 501 -28.06 -20.73 -12.94
CA ALA A 501 -29.10 -20.85 -14.00
C ALA A 501 -28.52 -20.64 -15.42
N THR A 502 -27.46 -19.82 -15.57
CA THR A 502 -26.97 -19.37 -16.88
C THR A 502 -25.54 -19.82 -17.17
N GLY A 503 -24.80 -20.28 -16.17
CA GLY A 503 -23.35 -20.50 -16.25
C GLY A 503 -22.51 -19.22 -16.40
N ARG A 504 -23.13 -18.06 -16.25
CA ARG A 504 -22.46 -16.76 -16.41
C ARG A 504 -21.50 -16.50 -15.26
N LEU A 505 -20.28 -16.09 -15.58
CA LEU A 505 -19.34 -15.57 -14.59
C LEU A 505 -19.84 -14.20 -14.10
N VAL A 506 -20.25 -14.14 -12.84
CA VAL A 506 -20.70 -12.89 -12.18
C VAL A 506 -19.51 -12.08 -11.72
N GLY A 507 -18.51 -12.74 -11.12
CA GLY A 507 -17.31 -12.08 -10.59
C GLY A 507 -16.32 -13.07 -10.01
N THR A 508 -15.32 -12.56 -9.31
CA THR A 508 -14.33 -13.38 -8.61
C THR A 508 -14.12 -12.87 -7.19
N VAL A 509 -13.75 -13.77 -6.28
CA VAL A 509 -13.38 -13.48 -4.90
C VAL A 509 -12.01 -14.11 -4.64
N ASP A 510 -11.13 -13.39 -3.96
CA ASP A 510 -9.84 -13.93 -3.57
C ASP A 510 -10.03 -15.18 -2.71
N GLU A 511 -9.27 -16.21 -3.00
CA GLU A 511 -9.38 -17.51 -2.33
C GLU A 511 -9.34 -17.40 -0.79
N PRO A 512 -8.44 -16.59 -0.15
CA PRO A 512 -8.46 -16.40 1.29
C PRO A 512 -9.76 -15.80 1.84
N SER A 513 -10.47 -15.00 1.04
CA SER A 513 -11.71 -14.33 1.43
C SER A 513 -12.96 -15.16 1.13
N ALA A 514 -12.84 -16.24 0.36
CA ALA A 514 -13.98 -17.02 -0.12
C ALA A 514 -14.79 -17.64 1.03
N HIS A 515 -14.12 -18.16 2.07
CA HIS A 515 -14.79 -18.73 3.23
C HIS A 515 -15.67 -17.72 3.97
N MET A 516 -15.27 -16.44 3.95
CA MET A 516 -16.01 -15.35 4.59
C MET A 516 -17.14 -14.78 3.73
N LEU A 517 -16.93 -14.71 2.39
CA LEU A 517 -17.79 -13.96 1.48
C LEU A 517 -18.63 -14.82 0.55
N ALA A 518 -18.22 -16.07 0.28
CA ALA A 518 -18.82 -16.95 -0.71
C ALA A 518 -19.16 -18.34 -0.15
N HIS A 519 -19.29 -18.48 1.19
CA HIS A 519 -19.75 -19.73 1.82
C HIS A 519 -21.20 -20.04 1.44
N GLN A 520 -21.61 -21.29 1.55
CA GLN A 520 -23.00 -21.68 1.33
C GLN A 520 -23.96 -20.86 2.23
N GLY A 521 -25.00 -20.30 1.63
CA GLY A 521 -25.99 -19.45 2.29
C GLY A 521 -25.58 -17.98 2.44
N ALA A 522 -24.37 -17.58 2.02
CA ALA A 522 -23.93 -16.18 2.00
C ALA A 522 -24.74 -15.35 1.01
N THR A 523 -24.92 -14.07 1.33
CA THR A 523 -25.42 -13.07 0.38
C THR A 523 -24.23 -12.35 -0.27
N TYR A 524 -24.17 -12.44 -1.60
CA TYR A 524 -23.14 -11.81 -2.41
C TYR A 524 -23.72 -10.64 -3.21
N LEU A 525 -23.18 -9.44 -3.03
CA LEU A 525 -23.65 -8.24 -3.73
C LEU A 525 -22.71 -7.92 -4.90
N HIS A 526 -23.25 -7.86 -6.12
CA HIS A 526 -22.51 -7.51 -7.32
C HIS A 526 -23.26 -6.53 -8.20
N GLN A 527 -22.68 -5.37 -8.50
CA GLN A 527 -23.29 -4.31 -9.35
C GLN A 527 -24.72 -3.89 -8.95
N GLY A 528 -24.99 -3.90 -7.63
CA GLY A 528 -26.32 -3.55 -7.11
C GLY A 528 -27.31 -4.71 -7.06
N GLU A 529 -27.00 -5.86 -7.64
CA GLU A 529 -27.81 -7.08 -7.57
C GLU A 529 -27.33 -7.99 -6.43
N THR A 530 -28.28 -8.56 -5.71
CA THR A 530 -28.02 -9.52 -4.64
C THR A 530 -28.12 -10.94 -5.16
N TYR A 531 -27.16 -11.77 -4.79
CA TYR A 531 -27.09 -13.19 -5.10
C TYR A 531 -27.00 -14.00 -3.81
N LEU A 532 -27.67 -15.15 -3.76
CA LEU A 532 -27.52 -16.13 -2.69
C LEU A 532 -26.56 -17.23 -3.12
N VAL A 533 -25.51 -17.46 -2.35
CA VAL A 533 -24.52 -18.52 -2.61
C VAL A 533 -25.15 -19.89 -2.27
N ARG A 534 -25.17 -20.79 -3.25
CA ARG A 534 -25.76 -22.13 -3.14
C ARG A 534 -24.73 -23.17 -2.71
N SER A 535 -23.52 -23.08 -3.25
CA SER A 535 -22.40 -23.94 -2.89
C SER A 535 -21.07 -23.21 -3.12
N LEU A 536 -20.08 -23.60 -2.35
CA LEU A 536 -18.68 -23.23 -2.54
C LEU A 536 -17.91 -24.54 -2.77
N ASP A 537 -17.31 -24.67 -3.95
CA ASP A 537 -16.41 -25.76 -4.31
C ASP A 537 -14.99 -25.21 -4.35
N LEU A 538 -14.18 -25.65 -3.39
CA LEU A 538 -12.79 -25.19 -3.26
C LEU A 538 -11.85 -25.92 -4.22
N ASP A 539 -12.18 -27.16 -4.61
CA ASP A 539 -11.39 -27.97 -5.52
C ASP A 539 -11.51 -27.46 -6.96
N ASP A 540 -12.73 -27.13 -7.37
CA ASP A 540 -13.02 -26.53 -8.68
C ASP A 540 -12.78 -25.00 -8.71
N GLY A 541 -12.47 -24.36 -7.57
CA GLY A 541 -12.29 -22.92 -7.45
C GLY A 541 -13.52 -22.11 -7.89
N ALA A 542 -14.74 -22.57 -7.52
CA ALA A 542 -15.99 -21.98 -7.96
C ALA A 542 -17.02 -21.90 -6.83
N ALA A 543 -17.81 -20.82 -6.83
CA ALA A 543 -19.00 -20.69 -6.00
C ALA A 543 -20.21 -20.48 -6.91
N LEU A 544 -21.23 -21.35 -6.76
CA LEU A 544 -22.48 -21.24 -7.49
C LEU A 544 -23.44 -20.28 -6.77
N VAL A 545 -24.00 -19.33 -7.52
CA VAL A 545 -24.89 -18.32 -6.98
C VAL A 545 -26.22 -18.28 -7.74
N ARG A 546 -27.27 -17.86 -7.04
CA ARG A 546 -28.60 -17.61 -7.60
C ARG A 546 -28.98 -16.15 -7.37
N ALA A 547 -29.41 -15.47 -8.43
CA ALA A 547 -29.93 -14.10 -8.31
C ALA A 547 -31.20 -14.05 -7.46
N GLY A 548 -31.33 -13.08 -6.60
CA GLY A 548 -32.49 -12.82 -5.75
C GLY A 548 -32.07 -12.20 -4.41
N ASP A 549 -32.89 -11.28 -3.94
CA ASP A 549 -32.74 -10.66 -2.62
C ASP A 549 -33.55 -11.47 -1.57
N PRO A 550 -32.85 -12.13 -0.63
CA PRO A 550 -33.54 -12.88 0.43
C PRO A 550 -34.07 -11.97 1.55
N GLY A 551 -33.89 -10.64 1.48
CA GLY A 551 -34.32 -9.69 2.50
C GLY A 551 -33.41 -9.67 3.76
N TYR A 552 -32.26 -10.32 3.68
CA TYR A 552 -31.26 -10.32 4.74
C TYR A 552 -29.84 -10.24 4.16
N VAL A 553 -28.90 -9.81 4.98
CA VAL A 553 -27.47 -9.88 4.73
C VAL A 553 -26.81 -10.88 5.68
N THR A 554 -25.69 -11.46 5.27
CA THR A 554 -24.95 -12.44 6.06
C THR A 554 -23.62 -11.88 6.53
N SER A 555 -23.21 -12.31 7.72
CA SER A 555 -21.90 -12.04 8.32
C SER A 555 -21.34 -13.34 8.86
N ALA A 556 -20.23 -13.80 8.29
CA ALA A 556 -19.53 -15.00 8.75
C ALA A 556 -18.88 -14.77 10.11
N ARG A 557 -18.82 -15.83 10.93
CA ARG A 557 -18.08 -15.89 12.18
C ARG A 557 -16.92 -16.86 12.03
N GLN A 558 -15.76 -16.48 12.52
CA GLN A 558 -14.57 -17.32 12.49
C GLN A 558 -13.95 -17.44 13.89
N VAL A 559 -13.32 -18.58 14.12
CA VAL A 559 -12.42 -18.80 15.23
C VAL A 559 -10.99 -18.65 14.69
N THR A 560 -10.14 -17.99 15.45
CA THR A 560 -8.73 -17.80 15.12
C THR A 560 -7.89 -18.29 16.29
N ASP A 561 -6.91 -19.11 15.99
CA ASP A 561 -5.89 -19.59 16.91
C ASP A 561 -4.50 -19.17 16.38
N ILE A 562 -3.52 -19.05 17.28
CA ILE A 562 -2.18 -18.60 16.93
C ILE A 562 -1.14 -19.38 17.73
N ASP A 563 -0.13 -19.91 17.05
CA ASP A 563 1.01 -20.59 17.63
C ASP A 563 2.30 -19.81 17.37
N VAL A 564 3.14 -19.66 18.40
CA VAL A 564 4.46 -19.04 18.29
C VAL A 564 5.46 -20.08 17.78
N ILE A 565 5.95 -19.88 16.57
CA ILE A 565 6.96 -20.77 15.95
C ILE A 565 8.37 -20.36 16.35
N GLY A 566 8.64 -19.05 16.42
CA GLY A 566 9.96 -18.56 16.81
C GLY A 566 9.95 -17.10 17.21
N VAL A 567 10.77 -16.76 18.19
CA VAL A 567 10.97 -15.36 18.64
C VAL A 567 12.22 -14.83 17.96
N ARG A 568 12.08 -13.77 17.18
CA ARG A 568 13.21 -13.08 16.51
C ARG A 568 13.77 -11.95 17.35
N GLN A 569 12.89 -11.20 18.00
CA GLN A 569 13.26 -10.06 18.85
C GLN A 569 12.40 -10.09 20.11
N ARG A 570 13.00 -9.74 21.22
CA ARG A 570 12.34 -9.62 22.53
C ARG A 570 12.90 -8.42 23.26
N THR A 571 12.03 -7.52 23.69
CA THR A 571 12.35 -6.34 24.47
C THR A 571 11.58 -6.40 25.79
N ALA A 572 12.32 -6.38 26.91
CA ALA A 572 11.69 -6.35 28.22
C ALA A 572 11.21 -4.94 28.56
N TRP A 573 9.96 -4.82 28.95
CA TRP A 573 9.34 -3.60 29.46
C TRP A 573 9.03 -3.79 30.96
N GLY A 574 10.05 -3.66 31.79
CA GLY A 574 9.95 -4.01 33.20
C GLY A 574 9.66 -5.49 33.40
N LYS A 575 8.45 -5.85 33.90
CA LYS A 575 7.99 -7.24 34.05
C LYS A 575 7.22 -7.78 32.85
N ALA A 576 6.90 -6.91 31.89
CA ALA A 576 6.23 -7.25 30.64
C ALA A 576 7.27 -7.51 29.53
N ASP A 577 6.86 -8.18 28.47
CA ASP A 577 7.67 -8.43 27.27
C ASP A 577 6.95 -7.92 26.03
N VAL A 578 7.72 -7.32 25.12
CA VAL A 578 7.31 -7.00 23.76
C VAL A 578 8.18 -7.81 22.81
N CYS A 579 7.56 -8.62 21.97
CA CYS A 579 8.23 -9.58 21.11
C CYS A 579 7.83 -9.38 19.66
N PHE A 580 8.72 -9.82 18.75
CA PHE A 580 8.46 -9.97 17.33
C PHE A 580 8.99 -11.32 16.86
N GLY A 581 8.26 -12.01 15.99
CA GLY A 581 8.68 -13.32 15.52
C GLY A 581 7.73 -13.98 14.54
N ASP A 582 8.02 -15.25 14.25
CA ASP A 582 7.27 -16.09 13.33
C ASP A 582 6.13 -16.81 14.08
N VAL A 583 4.95 -16.80 13.47
CA VAL A 583 3.73 -17.40 14.01
C VAL A 583 2.99 -18.20 12.96
N GLU A 584 2.22 -19.17 13.42
CA GLU A 584 1.24 -19.89 12.61
C GLU A 584 -0.17 -19.51 13.09
N VAL A 585 -0.97 -18.97 12.21
CA VAL A 585 -2.35 -18.51 12.49
C VAL A 585 -3.32 -19.46 11.83
N THR A 586 -4.12 -20.16 12.59
CA THR A 586 -5.18 -21.05 12.11
C THR A 586 -6.52 -20.34 12.21
N ARG A 587 -7.27 -20.27 11.11
CA ARG A 587 -8.59 -19.66 11.02
C ARG A 587 -9.60 -20.65 10.50
N GLN A 588 -10.79 -20.71 11.11
CA GLN A 588 -11.90 -21.50 10.63
C GLN A 588 -13.19 -20.69 10.69
N VAL A 589 -13.92 -20.63 9.59
CA VAL A 589 -15.27 -20.07 9.56
C VAL A 589 -16.22 -21.16 10.02
N THR A 590 -16.82 -20.98 11.20
CA THR A 590 -17.62 -21.99 11.88
C THR A 590 -19.13 -21.76 11.74
N SER A 591 -19.54 -20.52 11.46
CA SER A 591 -20.96 -20.16 11.31
C SER A 591 -21.14 -18.84 10.59
N PHE A 592 -22.39 -18.49 10.29
CA PHE A 592 -22.76 -17.15 9.86
C PHE A 592 -24.08 -16.68 10.48
N VAL A 593 -24.16 -15.38 10.72
CA VAL A 593 -25.36 -14.71 11.23
C VAL A 593 -26.11 -14.07 10.08
N ARG A 594 -27.44 -14.27 10.03
CA ARG A 594 -28.33 -13.56 9.12
C ARG A 594 -28.93 -12.34 9.82
N ARG A 595 -28.88 -11.17 9.17
CA ARG A 595 -29.44 -9.91 9.68
C ARG A 595 -30.40 -9.34 8.64
N ARG A 596 -31.60 -8.91 9.04
CA ARG A 596 -32.54 -8.25 8.14
C ARG A 596 -31.93 -7.03 7.48
N SER A 597 -32.18 -6.85 6.18
CA SER A 597 -31.63 -5.74 5.39
C SER A 597 -32.21 -4.37 5.77
N ASP A 598 -33.43 -4.35 6.32
CA ASP A 598 -34.17 -3.12 6.64
C ASP A 598 -33.79 -2.52 8.01
N ASN A 599 -33.56 -3.36 9.03
CA ASN A 599 -33.36 -2.90 10.40
C ASN A 599 -32.17 -3.57 11.14
N GLY A 600 -31.40 -4.43 10.46
CA GLY A 600 -30.23 -5.09 11.04
C GLY A 600 -30.54 -6.16 12.10
N ARG A 601 -31.84 -6.44 12.39
CA ARG A 601 -32.22 -7.45 13.40
C ARG A 601 -31.69 -8.83 13.03
N SER A 602 -31.08 -9.51 14.01
CA SER A 602 -30.60 -10.89 13.83
C SER A 602 -31.78 -11.84 13.58
N LEU A 603 -31.65 -12.69 12.56
CA LEU A 603 -32.58 -13.74 12.19
C LEU A 603 -32.09 -15.12 12.66
N GLY A 604 -30.94 -15.18 13.33
CA GLY A 604 -30.33 -16.40 13.82
C GLY A 604 -28.99 -16.69 13.18
N GLU A 605 -28.32 -17.66 13.75
CA GLU A 605 -27.00 -18.16 13.35
C GLU A 605 -27.12 -19.55 12.72
N THR A 606 -26.31 -19.81 11.70
CA THR A 606 -26.29 -21.09 11.00
C THR A 606 -24.87 -21.64 11.02
N PRO A 607 -24.62 -22.87 11.49
CA PRO A 607 -23.30 -23.47 11.48
C PRO A 607 -22.82 -23.76 10.06
N LEU A 608 -21.49 -23.73 9.88
CA LEU A 608 -20.77 -24.08 8.65
C LEU A 608 -19.71 -25.11 8.96
N ASP A 609 -19.50 -26.03 8.05
CA ASP A 609 -18.44 -27.04 8.07
C ASP A 609 -17.44 -26.71 6.96
N LEU A 610 -16.60 -25.69 7.21
CA LEU A 610 -15.54 -25.29 6.30
C LEU A 610 -14.17 -25.69 6.87
N PRO A 611 -13.20 -26.08 6.04
CA PRO A 611 -11.88 -26.47 6.51
C PRO A 611 -11.18 -25.31 7.18
N ALA A 612 -10.39 -25.61 8.19
CA ALA A 612 -9.46 -24.67 8.79
C ALA A 612 -8.38 -24.26 7.78
N ARG A 613 -7.89 -23.04 7.88
CA ARG A 613 -6.84 -22.49 7.04
C ARG A 613 -5.71 -22.01 7.90
N THR A 614 -4.49 -22.35 7.52
CA THR A 614 -3.27 -22.00 8.21
C THR A 614 -2.52 -20.92 7.44
N LEU A 615 -2.03 -19.90 8.14
CA LEU A 615 -1.22 -18.82 7.63
C LEU A 615 0.09 -18.76 8.43
N CYS A 616 1.21 -19.11 7.80
CA CYS A 616 2.53 -18.87 8.35
C CYS A 616 2.91 -17.41 8.11
N THR A 617 3.05 -16.62 9.18
CA THR A 617 3.29 -15.18 9.05
C THR A 617 4.17 -14.65 10.17
N ARG A 618 4.28 -13.33 10.28
CA ARG A 618 4.97 -12.64 11.35
C ARG A 618 4.00 -11.88 12.23
N ALA A 619 4.29 -11.88 13.52
CA ALA A 619 3.52 -11.13 14.51
C ALA A 619 4.44 -10.33 15.42
N MET A 620 3.93 -9.25 15.88
CA MET A 620 4.33 -8.57 17.10
C MET A 620 3.35 -8.97 18.20
N TRP A 621 3.83 -9.24 19.41
CA TRP A 621 2.98 -9.47 20.56
C TRP A 621 3.58 -8.92 21.85
N TRP A 622 2.73 -8.63 22.79
CA TRP A 622 3.14 -8.22 24.11
C TRP A 622 2.41 -9.02 25.18
N THR A 623 3.09 -9.16 26.33
CA THR A 623 2.59 -9.93 27.48
C THR A 623 2.73 -9.10 28.74
N ILE A 624 1.93 -9.39 29.75
CA ILE A 624 2.14 -8.94 31.12
C ILE A 624 2.53 -10.13 32.02
N SER A 625 3.23 -9.86 33.14
CA SER A 625 3.57 -10.92 34.06
C SER A 625 2.35 -11.40 34.84
N GLU A 626 2.44 -12.60 35.42
CA GLU A 626 1.40 -13.17 36.27
C GLU A 626 1.05 -12.24 37.44
N ASP A 627 2.06 -11.70 38.13
CA ASP A 627 1.84 -10.71 39.21
C ASP A 627 1.08 -9.46 38.76
N GLN A 628 1.30 -9.03 37.51
CA GLN A 628 0.60 -7.88 36.95
C GLN A 628 -0.85 -8.24 36.65
N ALA A 629 -1.09 -9.41 36.07
CA ALA A 629 -2.42 -9.91 35.76
C ALA A 629 -3.23 -10.14 37.06
N GLU A 630 -2.64 -10.76 38.08
CA GLU A 630 -3.29 -10.95 39.37
C GLU A 630 -3.68 -9.63 40.06
N ARG A 631 -2.82 -8.60 40.00
CA ARG A 631 -3.15 -7.30 40.56
C ARG A 631 -4.34 -6.66 39.85
N LEU A 632 -4.40 -6.73 38.51
CA LEU A 632 -5.51 -6.21 37.71
C LEU A 632 -6.79 -7.00 38.01
N ALA A 633 -6.74 -8.32 38.07
CA ALA A 633 -7.87 -9.17 38.42
C ALA A 633 -8.40 -8.89 39.84
N SER A 634 -7.49 -8.71 40.81
CA SER A 634 -7.82 -8.34 42.20
C SER A 634 -8.45 -6.97 42.31
N ALA A 635 -8.15 -6.05 41.36
CA ALA A 635 -8.81 -4.75 41.21
C ALA A 635 -10.15 -4.81 40.45
N GLY A 636 -10.61 -6.00 40.07
CA GLY A 636 -11.89 -6.22 39.39
C GLY A 636 -11.85 -5.99 37.86
N VAL A 637 -10.65 -6.01 37.26
CA VAL A 637 -10.51 -5.88 35.81
C VAL A 637 -10.89 -7.19 35.13
N ASP A 638 -11.82 -7.12 34.16
CA ASP A 638 -12.10 -8.21 33.21
C ASP A 638 -10.93 -8.33 32.23
N LEU A 639 -9.99 -9.25 32.51
CA LEU A 639 -8.76 -9.40 31.70
C LEU A 639 -9.04 -9.81 30.24
N PRO A 640 -9.92 -10.80 29.94
CA PRO A 640 -10.26 -11.13 28.56
C PRO A 640 -10.83 -9.93 27.80
N GLY A 641 -11.79 -9.23 28.40
CA GLY A 641 -12.39 -8.04 27.78
C GLY A 641 -11.42 -6.87 27.65
N ALA A 642 -10.48 -6.74 28.60
CA ALA A 642 -9.42 -5.72 28.55
C ALA A 642 -8.42 -5.97 27.41
N ALA A 643 -7.93 -7.21 27.28
CA ALA A 643 -7.01 -7.61 26.23
C ALA A 643 -7.63 -7.47 24.84
N HIS A 644 -8.88 -7.91 24.67
CA HIS A 644 -9.62 -7.83 23.42
C HIS A 644 -9.89 -6.38 23.00
N ALA A 645 -10.23 -5.51 23.94
CA ALA A 645 -10.42 -4.09 23.67
C ALA A 645 -9.10 -3.38 23.29
N ALA A 646 -7.99 -3.72 23.98
CA ALA A 646 -6.66 -3.22 23.67
C ALA A 646 -6.18 -3.70 22.29
N GLU A 647 -6.43 -4.95 21.91
CA GLU A 647 -6.16 -5.50 20.59
C GLU A 647 -6.86 -4.71 19.49
N HIS A 648 -8.19 -4.54 19.59
CA HIS A 648 -8.98 -3.82 18.59
C HIS A 648 -8.49 -2.40 18.36
N ALA A 649 -8.25 -1.65 19.43
CA ALA A 649 -7.76 -0.29 19.36
C ALA A 649 -6.33 -0.23 18.78
N SER A 650 -5.46 -1.17 19.17
CA SER A 650 -4.10 -1.27 18.64
C SER A 650 -4.09 -1.51 17.13
N ILE A 651 -4.87 -2.47 16.64
CA ILE A 651 -5.06 -2.71 15.20
C ILE A 651 -5.62 -1.45 14.51
N GLY A 652 -6.55 -0.76 15.16
CA GLY A 652 -7.12 0.49 14.64
C GLY A 652 -6.07 1.56 14.39
N LEU A 653 -5.09 1.71 15.29
CA LEU A 653 -4.07 2.78 15.25
C LEU A 653 -2.79 2.41 14.51
N LEU A 654 -2.51 1.11 14.25
CA LEU A 654 -1.27 0.68 13.59
C LEU A 654 -1.02 1.35 12.22
N PRO A 655 -2.03 1.66 11.38
CA PRO A 655 -1.83 2.38 10.12
C PRO A 655 -1.13 3.73 10.22
N LEU A 656 -1.08 4.36 11.40
CA LEU A 656 -0.30 5.59 11.64
C LEU A 656 1.21 5.35 11.73
N PHE A 657 1.63 4.14 12.02
CA PHE A 657 3.02 3.76 12.31
C PHE A 657 3.60 2.86 11.22
N ALA A 658 2.74 2.05 10.59
CA ALA A 658 3.07 1.21 9.46
C ALA A 658 2.10 1.53 8.30
N THR A 659 2.57 1.63 7.07
CA THR A 659 1.77 1.99 5.88
C THR A 659 0.83 0.86 5.44
N CYS A 660 0.12 0.24 6.40
CA CYS A 660 -0.84 -0.83 6.17
C CYS A 660 -2.28 -0.31 6.04
N ASP A 661 -3.14 -1.10 5.42
CA ASP A 661 -4.58 -0.98 5.62
C ASP A 661 -4.98 -1.87 6.82
N ARG A 662 -6.07 -1.50 7.49
CA ARG A 662 -6.63 -2.31 8.57
C ARG A 662 -6.92 -3.76 8.15
N TRP A 663 -7.11 -4.00 6.85
CA TRP A 663 -7.36 -5.34 6.31
C TRP A 663 -6.09 -6.17 6.10
N ASP A 664 -4.91 -5.55 6.10
CA ASP A 664 -3.61 -6.20 5.95
C ASP A 664 -3.11 -6.84 7.24
N ILE A 665 -3.76 -6.58 8.37
CA ILE A 665 -3.36 -7.02 9.70
C ILE A 665 -4.51 -7.71 10.42
N GLY A 666 -4.18 -8.64 11.31
CA GLY A 666 -5.11 -9.32 12.21
C GLY A 666 -4.60 -9.29 13.65
N GLY A 667 -5.43 -9.73 14.58
CA GLY A 667 -5.05 -9.86 15.97
C GLY A 667 -5.69 -11.07 16.64
N VAL A 668 -5.13 -11.45 17.76
CA VAL A 668 -5.64 -12.44 18.71
C VAL A 668 -5.22 -12.01 20.11
N SER A 669 -6.15 -12.05 21.03
CA SER A 669 -5.90 -11.79 22.44
C SER A 669 -6.40 -12.96 23.30
N THR A 670 -5.62 -13.31 24.32
CA THR A 670 -5.95 -14.37 25.26
C THR A 670 -5.43 -14.03 26.65
N ASP A 671 -6.15 -14.42 27.67
CA ASP A 671 -5.76 -14.27 29.08
C ASP A 671 -4.63 -15.24 29.48
N LEU A 672 -4.50 -16.37 28.76
CA LEU A 672 -3.41 -17.34 29.00
C LEU A 672 -3.05 -18.03 27.67
N HIS A 673 -1.93 -17.64 27.07
CA HIS A 673 -1.45 -18.26 25.85
C HIS A 673 -0.51 -19.44 26.15
N PRO A 674 -0.69 -20.61 25.52
CA PRO A 674 0.11 -21.81 25.82
C PRO A 674 1.63 -21.62 25.71
N ALA A 675 2.09 -20.93 24.65
CA ALA A 675 3.52 -20.74 24.39
C ALA A 675 4.18 -19.69 25.29
N THR A 676 3.43 -18.70 25.79
CA THR A 676 3.97 -17.66 26.66
C THR A 676 3.70 -17.89 28.14
N GLY A 677 2.69 -18.69 28.46
CA GLY A 677 2.20 -18.91 29.84
C GLY A 677 1.61 -17.65 30.46
N ARG A 678 1.21 -16.64 29.66
CA ARG A 678 0.82 -15.31 30.13
C ARG A 678 -0.35 -14.76 29.33
N LEU A 679 -1.01 -13.74 29.86
CA LEU A 679 -1.90 -12.89 29.05
C LEU A 679 -1.10 -12.30 27.89
N THR A 680 -1.59 -12.53 26.67
CA THR A 680 -0.88 -12.14 25.45
C THR A 680 -1.84 -11.50 24.45
N VAL A 681 -1.38 -10.41 23.85
CA VAL A 681 -2.05 -9.75 22.72
C VAL A 681 -1.13 -9.79 21.53
N PHE A 682 -1.59 -10.40 20.43
CA PHE A 682 -0.90 -10.52 19.15
C PHE A 682 -1.48 -9.55 18.14
N VAL A 683 -0.60 -8.96 17.32
CA VAL A 683 -0.95 -8.28 16.08
C VAL A 683 -0.05 -8.83 14.97
N TYR A 684 -0.64 -9.40 13.93
CA TYR A 684 0.08 -10.15 12.90
C TYR A 684 -0.25 -9.66 11.50
N ASP A 685 0.70 -9.86 10.59
CA ASP A 685 0.53 -9.56 9.17
C ASP A 685 -0.43 -10.58 8.53
N GLY A 686 -1.40 -10.08 7.77
CA GLY A 686 -2.40 -10.91 7.08
C GLY A 686 -1.90 -11.65 5.85
N HIS A 687 -0.59 -11.68 5.62
CA HIS A 687 0.07 -12.20 4.42
C HIS A 687 1.13 -13.26 4.77
N GLU A 688 1.30 -14.23 3.88
CA GLU A 688 2.31 -15.30 4.04
C GLU A 688 3.72 -14.73 4.16
N GLY A 689 4.45 -15.21 5.16
CA GLY A 689 5.80 -14.75 5.48
C GLY A 689 5.89 -13.33 6.02
N GLY A 690 4.75 -12.66 6.19
CA GLY A 690 4.65 -11.28 6.63
C GLY A 690 4.79 -10.25 5.50
N ALA A 691 4.42 -9.00 5.79
CA ALA A 691 4.55 -7.86 4.88
C ALA A 691 5.45 -6.75 5.46
N GLY A 692 5.97 -6.96 6.68
CA GLY A 692 6.80 -6.02 7.41
C GLY A 692 6.02 -5.07 8.34
N PHE A 693 4.70 -5.17 8.40
CA PHE A 693 3.87 -4.28 9.22
C PHE A 693 4.01 -4.59 10.70
N ALA A 694 4.00 -5.88 11.09
CA ALA A 694 4.19 -6.32 12.46
C ALA A 694 5.60 -5.96 12.98
N GLU A 695 6.64 -6.08 12.15
CA GLU A 695 8.00 -5.65 12.47
C GLU A 695 8.06 -4.16 12.74
N ARG A 696 7.46 -3.36 11.85
CA ARG A 696 7.36 -1.90 12.04
C ARG A 696 6.55 -1.53 13.28
N GLY A 697 5.50 -2.30 13.59
CA GLY A 697 4.72 -2.18 14.83
C GLY A 697 5.59 -2.41 16.07
N HIS A 698 6.44 -3.45 16.05
CA HIS A 698 7.41 -3.73 17.12
C HIS A 698 8.41 -2.59 17.31
N ASP A 699 9.03 -2.09 16.24
CA ASP A 699 9.99 -0.97 16.29
C ASP A 699 9.38 0.31 16.84
N SER A 700 8.06 0.49 16.64
CA SER A 700 7.31 1.68 17.06
C SER A 700 6.45 1.42 18.30
N ALA A 701 6.59 0.28 18.96
CA ALA A 701 5.63 -0.25 19.96
C ALA A 701 5.29 0.75 21.06
N ALA A 702 6.29 1.42 21.64
CA ALA A 702 6.05 2.37 22.73
C ALA A 702 5.18 3.56 22.26
N ARG A 703 5.47 4.14 21.10
CA ARG A 703 4.70 5.25 20.53
C ARG A 703 3.31 4.81 20.11
N TRP A 704 3.21 3.65 19.46
CA TRP A 704 1.96 3.08 19.00
C TRP A 704 1.00 2.75 20.15
N LEU A 705 1.46 2.02 21.17
CA LEU A 705 0.62 1.64 22.30
C LEU A 705 0.26 2.83 23.20
N THR A 706 1.13 3.85 23.28
CA THR A 706 0.80 5.12 23.93
C THR A 706 -0.34 5.84 23.17
N ALA A 707 -0.26 5.93 21.84
CA ALA A 707 -1.33 6.50 21.01
C ALA A 707 -2.64 5.69 21.16
N THR A 708 -2.55 4.36 21.20
CA THR A 708 -3.70 3.47 21.43
C THR A 708 -4.37 3.77 22.77
N ARG A 709 -3.58 3.87 23.83
CA ARG A 709 -4.07 4.22 25.17
C ARG A 709 -4.75 5.59 25.18
N LEU A 710 -4.14 6.60 24.54
CA LEU A 710 -4.71 7.95 24.42
C LEU A 710 -6.02 7.96 23.63
N ALA A 711 -6.10 7.24 22.51
CA ALA A 711 -7.32 7.14 21.72
C ALA A 711 -8.50 6.54 22.52
N ILE A 712 -8.23 5.53 23.33
CA ILE A 712 -9.25 4.93 24.21
C ILE A 712 -9.66 5.93 25.31
N ALA A 713 -8.70 6.61 25.92
CA ALA A 713 -8.94 7.52 27.06
C ALA A 713 -9.68 8.78 26.66
N SER A 714 -9.39 9.34 25.47
CA SER A 714 -10.00 10.59 24.98
C SER A 714 -11.45 10.41 24.52
N CYS A 715 -11.92 9.19 24.29
CA CYS A 715 -13.29 8.94 23.88
C CYS A 715 -14.26 9.14 25.06
N GLU A 716 -15.32 9.91 24.88
CA GLU A 716 -16.29 10.24 25.93
C GLU A 716 -17.29 9.10 26.24
N CYS A 717 -17.32 8.01 25.45
CA CYS A 717 -18.24 6.90 25.69
C CYS A 717 -17.88 6.16 26.98
N GLU A 718 -18.88 5.61 27.69
CA GLU A 718 -18.68 4.90 28.96
C GLU A 718 -18.15 3.46 28.76
N ALA A 719 -18.81 2.69 27.90
CA ALA A 719 -18.58 1.23 27.80
C ALA A 719 -17.78 0.80 26.54
N GLY A 720 -17.52 1.71 25.63
CA GLY A 720 -16.86 1.44 24.35
C GLY A 720 -17.78 1.70 23.15
N CYS A 721 -17.20 2.19 22.06
CA CYS A 721 -17.91 2.51 20.83
C CYS A 721 -17.00 2.28 19.61
N PRO A 722 -17.51 2.41 18.37
CA PRO A 722 -16.71 2.29 17.18
C PRO A 722 -15.51 3.23 17.11
N SER A 723 -15.63 4.45 17.71
CA SER A 723 -14.53 5.43 17.76
C SER A 723 -13.37 5.06 18.71
N CYS A 724 -13.47 4.00 19.50
CA CYS A 724 -12.40 3.63 20.44
C CYS A 724 -12.03 2.14 20.43
N ILE A 725 -12.93 1.22 20.84
CA ILE A 725 -12.56 -0.19 21.04
C ILE A 725 -13.39 -1.19 20.21
N GLN A 726 -14.49 -0.79 19.59
CA GLN A 726 -15.26 -1.71 18.76
C GLN A 726 -14.64 -1.86 17.36
N SER A 727 -14.60 -3.11 16.87
CA SER A 727 -14.06 -3.44 15.56
C SER A 727 -15.13 -4.06 14.65
N PRO A 728 -15.32 -3.56 13.43
CA PRO A 728 -16.20 -4.18 12.46
C PRO A 728 -15.69 -5.53 11.93
N LYS A 729 -14.43 -5.89 12.25
CA LYS A 729 -13.81 -7.16 11.89
C LYS A 729 -13.94 -8.23 12.97
N CYS A 730 -14.48 -7.87 14.15
CA CYS A 730 -14.52 -8.80 15.27
C CYS A 730 -15.37 -10.03 14.96
N GLY A 731 -14.75 -11.22 15.00
CA GLY A 731 -15.42 -12.51 14.81
C GLY A 731 -16.40 -12.84 15.96
N ASN A 732 -16.18 -12.27 17.15
CA ASN A 732 -16.94 -12.52 18.37
C ASN A 732 -18.07 -11.48 18.59
N GLY A 733 -18.34 -10.61 17.62
CA GLY A 733 -19.40 -9.58 17.74
C GLY A 733 -19.10 -8.55 18.83
N ASN A 734 -17.84 -8.18 19.01
CA ASN A 734 -17.37 -7.21 20.01
C ASN A 734 -17.67 -7.63 21.47
N MET A 735 -17.59 -8.90 21.78
CA MET A 735 -17.83 -9.41 23.14
C MET A 735 -16.80 -10.48 23.55
N PRO A 736 -16.25 -10.45 24.78
CA PRO A 736 -16.36 -9.33 25.73
C PRO A 736 -15.46 -8.14 25.34
N LEU A 737 -15.82 -6.92 25.73
CA LEU A 737 -14.95 -5.75 25.63
C LEU A 737 -15.03 -4.94 26.93
N SER A 738 -13.87 -4.50 27.45
CA SER A 738 -13.77 -3.66 28.64
C SER A 738 -12.91 -2.43 28.33
N LYS A 739 -13.55 -1.25 28.19
CA LYS A 739 -12.83 0.01 27.95
C LYS A 739 -11.94 0.40 29.14
N ALA A 740 -12.49 0.37 30.35
CA ALA A 740 -11.74 0.68 31.58
C ALA A 740 -10.61 -0.34 31.80
N GLY A 741 -10.89 -1.62 31.53
CA GLY A 741 -9.90 -2.70 31.62
C GLY A 741 -8.75 -2.48 30.63
N ALA A 742 -9.04 -2.13 29.38
CA ALA A 742 -8.01 -1.85 28.36
C ALA A 742 -7.08 -0.69 28.78
N LEU A 743 -7.62 0.37 29.35
CA LEU A 743 -6.81 1.48 29.90
C LEU A 743 -5.88 0.99 31.02
N ALA A 744 -6.41 0.25 32.01
CA ALA A 744 -5.62 -0.27 33.13
C ALA A 744 -4.53 -1.26 32.65
N LEU A 745 -4.85 -2.09 31.67
CA LEU A 745 -3.92 -3.05 31.07
C LEU A 745 -2.80 -2.34 30.31
N LEU A 746 -3.13 -1.35 29.46
CA LEU A 746 -2.15 -0.57 28.72
C LEU A 746 -1.29 0.31 29.63
N ASP A 747 -1.86 0.90 30.69
CA ASP A 747 -1.09 1.65 31.70
C ASP A 747 -0.08 0.75 32.41
N THR A 748 -0.49 -0.49 32.75
CA THR A 748 0.41 -1.48 33.36
C THR A 748 1.56 -1.88 32.43
N LEU A 749 1.28 -2.07 31.15
CA LEU A 749 2.27 -2.39 30.12
C LEU A 749 3.24 -1.22 29.89
N LEU A 750 2.71 -0.02 29.69
CA LEU A 750 3.46 1.19 29.35
C LEU A 750 4.33 1.70 30.50
N ALA A 751 3.96 1.40 31.76
CA ALA A 751 4.79 1.76 32.92
C ALA A 751 6.22 1.20 32.86
N GLY A 752 6.43 0.11 32.12
CA GLY A 752 7.75 -0.50 31.87
C GLY A 752 8.40 -0.13 30.55
N ALA A 753 7.74 0.68 29.71
CA ALA A 753 8.24 1.01 28.38
C ALA A 753 9.52 1.85 28.42
N PRO A 754 10.49 1.62 27.52
CA PRO A 754 11.69 2.44 27.42
C PRO A 754 11.32 3.88 27.02
N GLY A 755 11.82 4.87 27.76
CA GLY A 755 11.81 6.28 27.33
C GLY A 755 10.62 7.14 27.72
N GLN A 756 9.90 6.89 28.82
CA GLN A 756 8.94 7.88 29.36
C GLN A 756 9.62 9.18 29.91
N GLY A 757 10.96 9.22 29.95
CA GLY A 757 11.72 10.41 30.35
C GLY A 757 12.07 11.38 29.23
N ALA A 758 11.80 11.07 27.94
CA ALA A 758 12.26 11.86 26.78
C ALA A 758 11.17 12.16 25.73
N ALA A 759 9.89 11.95 26.04
CA ALA A 759 8.81 12.10 25.07
C ALA A 759 8.39 13.57 24.80
N ASN A 760 9.12 14.56 25.31
CA ASN A 760 8.87 16.00 25.09
C ASN A 760 9.98 16.73 24.32
N GLU A 761 11.00 16.01 23.83
CA GLU A 761 11.98 16.64 22.94
C GLU A 761 11.63 16.28 21.49
N ALA A 762 11.23 17.31 20.73
CA ALA A 762 11.23 17.29 19.27
C ALA A 762 12.59 16.81 18.78
N PRO A 763 12.69 16.06 17.66
CA PRO A 763 13.99 15.70 17.12
C PRO A 763 14.78 16.98 16.86
N ASP A 764 15.92 17.05 17.54
CA ASP A 764 16.86 18.15 17.57
C ASP A 764 17.14 18.72 16.18
N GLU A 765 16.92 20.02 16.02
CA GLU A 765 17.44 20.84 14.91
C GLU A 765 19.00 20.92 14.93
N ALA A 766 19.65 20.24 15.86
CA ALA A 766 21.09 20.32 16.12
C ALA A 766 21.97 19.56 15.12
N HIS A 767 21.42 18.90 14.11
CA HIS A 767 22.25 18.22 13.08
C HIS A 767 22.35 19.01 11.77
N CYS A 768 21.65 20.14 11.62
CA CYS A 768 21.73 20.97 10.41
C CYS A 768 22.68 22.18 10.52
N GLU A 769 23.18 22.52 11.73
CA GLU A 769 24.09 23.66 11.92
C GLU A 769 25.58 23.33 11.96
N LYS A 770 25.98 22.05 11.91
CA LYS A 770 27.40 21.67 11.94
C LYS A 770 28.09 21.54 10.57
N GLU A 771 27.36 21.62 9.47
CA GLU A 771 27.97 21.62 8.12
C GLU A 771 28.06 22.99 7.44
N ALA A 772 27.55 24.05 8.05
CA ALA A 772 27.64 25.41 7.49
C ALA A 772 28.80 26.26 7.97
N THR A 773 29.74 25.73 8.78
CA THR A 773 30.84 26.52 9.35
C THR A 773 32.23 26.05 8.95
N LEU A 774 32.39 25.25 7.88
CA LEU A 774 33.69 24.85 7.33
C LEU A 774 33.82 25.14 5.82
N ALA A 775 33.49 26.35 5.41
CA ALA A 775 33.87 26.90 4.12
C ALA A 775 34.37 28.32 4.27
N GLY A 776 35.60 28.47 4.69
CA GLY A 776 36.29 29.78 4.74
C GLY A 776 37.62 29.69 5.45
N GLY A 777 38.70 29.47 4.72
CA GLY A 777 40.05 29.56 5.31
C GLY A 777 41.13 28.94 4.41
N GLU A 778 41.79 29.79 3.69
CA GLU A 778 42.85 29.53 2.72
C GLU A 778 44.15 28.90 3.26
N SER A 779 44.78 28.14 2.39
CA SER A 779 46.18 28.06 2.04
C SER A 779 47.27 27.55 3.04
N GLU A 780 48.13 26.73 2.40
CA GLU A 780 49.56 26.46 2.62
C GLU A 780 50.00 25.36 3.58
N GLY A 781 50.77 24.42 2.99
CA GLY A 781 51.91 23.84 3.64
C GLY A 781 52.12 22.34 3.60
N ARG A 782 52.62 21.82 2.50
CA ARG A 782 53.64 20.78 2.27
C ARG A 782 54.13 19.85 3.39
N ARG A 783 54.27 18.56 3.00
CA ARG A 783 55.27 17.51 3.40
C ARG A 783 54.93 16.73 4.65
N THR A 784 55.07 15.44 4.71
CA THR A 784 55.93 14.39 4.19
C THR A 784 55.46 13.02 4.69
N ALA A 785 55.76 11.99 3.95
CA ALA A 785 55.56 10.56 4.20
C ALA A 785 56.38 10.00 5.40
N ARG A 786 55.88 8.88 5.92
CA ARG A 786 56.57 7.63 6.30
C ARG A 786 55.61 6.73 7.11
N LEU A 787 55.25 5.57 6.60
CA LEU A 787 55.82 4.24 6.76
C LEU A 787 55.97 3.73 8.21
N TRP A 788 55.46 2.54 8.40
CA TRP A 788 55.73 1.42 9.34
C TRP A 788 54.40 0.98 9.96
N GLY A 789 53.85 -0.23 9.80
CA GLY A 789 54.51 -1.57 9.78
C GLY A 789 54.31 -2.20 11.16
N GLY A 790 53.54 -3.27 11.26
CA GLY A 790 53.48 -4.07 12.45
C GLY A 790 52.21 -4.88 12.59
N GLY A 791 52.27 -6.14 12.21
CA GLY A 791 51.28 -7.15 12.38
C GLY A 791 51.25 -7.72 13.80
N ALA A 792 50.14 -8.34 14.16
CA ALA A 792 50.06 -9.37 15.20
C ALA A 792 48.93 -10.32 14.89
N GLU A 793 49.22 -11.60 14.87
CA GLU A 793 48.38 -12.79 14.70
C GLU A 793 47.50 -13.05 15.94
N PRO A 794 46.45 -13.92 15.79
CA PRO A 794 45.51 -14.25 16.85
C PRO A 794 46.01 -15.37 17.75
N PRO A 795 45.55 -15.48 19.01
CA PRO A 795 45.81 -16.66 19.83
C PRO A 795 44.69 -17.71 19.72
N SER A 796 45.20 -18.94 19.76
CA SER A 796 44.62 -20.25 19.69
C SER A 796 43.76 -20.65 20.90
N SER A 797 42.74 -21.47 20.55
CA SER A 797 42.10 -22.60 21.27
C SER A 797 42.50 -22.87 22.76
N GLU A 798 41.48 -23.00 23.61
CA GLU A 798 41.49 -24.00 24.69
C GLU A 798 40.10 -24.58 24.99
N ALA A 799 40.13 -25.80 25.48
CA ALA A 799 39.19 -26.89 25.48
C ALA A 799 38.03 -26.83 26.47
N TYR A 800 37.03 -27.63 26.18
CA TYR A 800 35.86 -28.12 26.91
C TYR A 800 36.05 -28.50 28.39
N PRO A 801 34.97 -28.59 29.20
CA PRO A 801 34.40 -29.91 29.41
C PRO A 801 32.89 -30.03 29.35
N GLN A 802 32.45 -31.24 28.98
CA GLN A 802 31.10 -31.76 28.90
C GLN A 802 30.42 -31.93 30.25
N THR A 803 29.11 -31.62 30.35
CA THR A 803 28.16 -32.49 31.08
C THR A 803 26.74 -32.14 30.58
N GLY A 804 26.01 -33.16 30.11
CA GLY A 804 24.59 -33.02 29.68
C GLY A 804 23.61 -33.07 30.87
N PRO A 805 22.30 -32.95 30.64
CA PRO A 805 21.58 -34.07 30.03
C PRO A 805 20.57 -33.67 28.93
N MET A 806 20.15 -34.68 28.20
CA MET A 806 19.17 -34.68 27.10
C MET A 806 17.85 -34.00 27.47
N MET A 807 17.39 -33.08 26.61
CA MET A 807 15.98 -32.82 26.44
C MET A 807 15.60 -32.94 24.97
N HIS A 808 14.50 -33.64 24.75
CA HIS A 808 13.91 -33.93 23.46
C HIS A 808 13.60 -32.66 22.70
N THR A 809 14.15 -32.54 21.52
CA THR A 809 13.70 -31.58 20.50
C THR A 809 12.49 -32.14 19.75
N PRO A 810 11.40 -31.41 19.61
CA PRO A 810 10.32 -31.82 18.70
C PRO A 810 10.72 -31.59 17.26
N LYS A 811 10.98 -32.69 16.55
CA LYS A 811 11.32 -32.73 15.12
C LYS A 811 10.08 -32.52 14.20
N HIS A 812 8.95 -32.04 14.69
CA HIS A 812 7.70 -32.04 13.89
C HIS A 812 7.35 -30.72 13.19
N ASN A 813 7.95 -29.56 13.54
CA ASN A 813 7.46 -28.29 13.00
C ASN A 813 8.19 -27.75 11.77
N GLN A 814 9.44 -28.16 11.49
CA GLN A 814 10.08 -27.77 10.23
C GLN A 814 9.48 -28.49 9.01
N ALA A 815 8.96 -29.70 9.19
CA ALA A 815 8.32 -30.46 8.13
C ALA A 815 6.98 -29.87 7.67
N SER A 816 6.22 -29.19 8.56
CA SER A 816 4.93 -28.55 8.22
C SER A 816 5.11 -27.26 7.41
N GLN A 817 6.09 -26.44 7.75
CA GLN A 817 6.42 -25.24 6.97
C GLN A 817 6.97 -25.57 5.58
N GLU A 818 7.78 -26.62 5.49
CA GLU A 818 8.30 -27.12 4.22
C GLU A 818 7.18 -27.70 3.33
N LEU A 819 6.18 -28.37 3.91
CA LEU A 819 5.03 -28.90 3.19
C LEU A 819 4.13 -27.79 2.62
N SER A 820 3.88 -26.71 3.34
CA SER A 820 3.04 -25.59 2.89
C SER A 820 3.60 -24.88 1.64
N LEU A 821 4.89 -24.57 1.61
CA LEU A 821 5.51 -23.94 0.45
C LEU A 821 5.63 -24.91 -0.74
N ALA A 822 5.89 -26.21 -0.45
CA ALA A 822 5.95 -27.26 -1.47
C ALA A 822 4.59 -27.49 -2.13
N GLN A 823 3.54 -27.61 -1.35
CA GLN A 823 2.18 -27.77 -1.86
C GLN A 823 1.76 -26.60 -2.75
N LYS A 824 2.04 -25.36 -2.33
CA LYS A 824 1.70 -24.17 -3.12
C LYS A 824 2.50 -24.01 -4.40
N LEU A 825 3.70 -24.55 -4.48
CA LEU A 825 4.52 -24.55 -5.70
C LEU A 825 4.22 -25.75 -6.62
N GLN A 826 3.77 -26.90 -6.06
CA GLN A 826 3.48 -28.13 -6.82
C GLN A 826 2.03 -28.20 -7.34
N HIS A 827 1.04 -27.66 -6.63
CA HIS A 827 -0.37 -27.66 -7.08
C HIS A 827 -0.70 -26.56 -8.11
N ARG A 828 0.28 -25.87 -8.64
CA ARG A 828 0.14 -24.94 -9.76
C ARG A 828 0.50 -25.62 -11.09
N GLU A 829 -0.02 -26.81 -11.36
CA GLU A 829 -0.06 -27.29 -12.72
C GLU A 829 -1.09 -26.48 -13.52
N PRO A 830 -0.71 -25.84 -14.63
CA PRO A 830 -1.66 -25.13 -15.45
C PRO A 830 -2.56 -26.15 -16.14
N ASP A 831 -3.87 -25.97 -15.98
CA ASP A 831 -4.85 -26.61 -16.85
C ASP A 831 -4.49 -26.34 -18.31
N LEU A 832 -4.15 -27.39 -19.06
CA LEU A 832 -3.74 -27.34 -20.46
C LEU A 832 -4.90 -27.00 -21.40
N ASP A 833 -6.14 -26.85 -20.88
CA ASP A 833 -7.38 -26.67 -21.66
C ASP A 833 -8.12 -25.35 -21.50
N SER A 834 -7.54 -24.34 -20.88
CA SER A 834 -8.06 -22.98 -21.06
C SER A 834 -7.68 -22.47 -22.45
N PRO A 835 -8.59 -21.84 -23.22
CA PRO A 835 -8.32 -21.46 -24.59
C PRO A 835 -7.08 -20.58 -24.64
N GLY A 836 -6.03 -21.20 -25.06
CA GLY A 836 -4.74 -20.56 -25.30
C GLY A 836 -4.97 -19.39 -26.24
N TRP A 837 -4.22 -18.39 -26.03
CA TRP A 837 -3.94 -17.36 -27.01
C TRP A 837 -3.42 -18.07 -28.27
N GLY A 838 -4.40 -18.40 -29.17
CA GLY A 838 -4.17 -19.32 -30.28
C GLY A 838 -3.13 -18.80 -31.26
N ASP A 839 -2.30 -19.71 -31.67
CA ASP A 839 -1.68 -19.72 -32.97
C ASP A 839 -2.76 -20.08 -34.02
N ASP A 840 -3.41 -19.07 -34.58
CA ASP A 840 -4.16 -19.26 -35.83
C ASP A 840 -3.24 -18.95 -36.99
N GLN A 841 -2.88 -20.03 -37.65
CA GLN A 841 -2.38 -20.02 -39.02
C GLN A 841 -3.53 -19.63 -39.97
N ALA A 842 -3.13 -18.89 -40.98
CA ALA A 842 -3.90 -18.46 -42.13
C ALA A 842 -4.81 -19.54 -42.75
N ASP A 843 -6.02 -19.09 -43.13
CA ASP A 843 -6.40 -19.29 -44.54
C ASP A 843 -7.51 -18.33 -44.97
N GLY A 844 -7.41 -17.89 -46.21
CA GLY A 844 -8.20 -16.82 -46.79
C GLY A 844 -9.63 -17.24 -47.20
N GLY A 845 -10.40 -16.21 -47.52
CA GLY A 845 -11.71 -16.41 -48.23
C GLY A 845 -12.63 -15.23 -48.05
N ILE A 846 -12.65 -14.46 -49.04
CA ILE A 846 -13.61 -13.48 -49.54
C ILE A 846 -15.07 -13.74 -49.08
N LEU A 847 -15.66 -12.76 -48.40
CA LEU A 847 -16.86 -11.97 -48.78
C LEU A 847 -17.18 -10.95 -47.71
#